data_97b73f1d2867db8cd17f6d31efb3dc1c
#
_entry.id   97b73f1d2867db8cd17f6d31efb3dc1c
#
_cell.length_a   1.000
_cell.length_b   1.000
_cell.length_c   1.000
_cell.angle_alpha   90.00
_cell.angle_beta   90.00
_cell.angle_gamma   90.00
#
_symmetry.space_group_name_H-M   'P 1'
#
loop_
_entity.id
_entity.type
_entity.pdbx_description
1 polymer ?
#
loop_
_entity_poly.entity_id
_entity_poly.type
_entity_poly.pdbx_seq_one_letter_code
_entity_poly.pdbx_strand_id
1 'polypeptide(L)'
;MKQLSTLILMALVGLNLTAQNVTLDYYLPKNVTYDPNIPKPSEIIGHEVGEWHVTHDKLVFYMKHLASISDRMTIEDRGSTFEGRPILLLTVTSPKNHGNIENLREQHLALSEGTGDLNTSNMPIVVYQGFSIHGNEASGANASLAYAYYLAAAQGSEIETMLDNMVILLDPSFNPDGLQRFAYWANVHKSQNLNPDTNEREYHEVWPGGRTNHYWFDMNRDWLPVQLPESRARIETFHKWLPNILTDHHEMGTNSTFFFQPGEPSRVHPLTPKINQELTKEIGTYHARALDKIGSLYYSEENYDDYYYGKGSTFPDVNGSIGILFEQGSSRGHIQESENGILTFPFTIRNQFTTALSTIEAAKNMRTKILDYQRKFYADMRAEASRNRTKGIIFGDSKDALRTYHLAEILNRHKIKFHELASDVTIAGKTYKKGHSYIVPTNQKNPRLIKAMFEKRTTFVDSLFYDVSAWTFPLSFNMDYGNLSSLVNAGSEVVDFQKPSGGVDKKSNYAYLFEWHEYYTPKALNKILKKGLRAKTAKSPFTLEGKKYDYGTIMVPVQNQKLNSDDLHTFLKKVAEESSINIAGVSTGLTKGIDLGSNDFDPIKKQKVAILVGDGIRPYDAGEIWHLFDTRYNMKITKIDTRYFNSVDLDKYTDLILPSGWGSNLLDKKGADKIKDWVKDGGTVIGYRNVANWFKKHELMKLEMKKDTLVAKNIAFDQKNDFNGAQVTGGAIFEAKLDRSHPINYGYKNNRISLFRNTNIYLKPEKNSYDNPIQYTNNPLQSGYISEENEELIKNSVPFKVKRLGKGRVILFTDNTNFRAFWYGTNKLLMNAIFFGQMM
;
A
#
# COMPACT_ATOMS: atom_id res chain seq x y z
N MET A 1 -23.78 -63.69 15.56
CA MET A 1 -24.09 -62.65 16.53
C MET A 1 -22.95 -61.68 16.76
N LYS A 2 -21.68 -62.07 16.94
CA LYS A 2 -20.56 -61.12 17.12
C LYS A 2 -20.30 -60.18 15.92
N GLN A 3 -20.49 -60.66 14.66
CA GLN A 3 -20.30 -59.82 13.46
C GLN A 3 -21.45 -58.82 13.24
N LEU A 4 -22.65 -59.13 13.70
CA LEU A 4 -23.78 -58.23 13.62
C LEU A 4 -23.70 -57.10 14.65
N SER A 5 -23.12 -57.36 15.83
CA SER A 5 -22.88 -56.39 16.88
C SER A 5 -21.79 -55.40 16.48
N THR A 6 -20.79 -55.83 15.71
CA THR A 6 -19.68 -54.94 15.24
C THR A 6 -20.17 -54.06 14.11
N LEU A 7 -21.06 -54.51 13.22
CA LEU A 7 -21.69 -53.72 12.17
C LEU A 7 -22.64 -52.67 12.75
N ILE A 8 -23.39 -52.99 13.80
CA ILE A 8 -24.29 -52.05 14.48
C ILE A 8 -23.46 -50.99 15.24
N LEU A 9 -22.30 -51.35 15.82
CA LEU A 9 -21.40 -50.41 16.50
C LEU A 9 -20.69 -49.47 15.50
N MET A 10 -20.31 -49.97 14.32
CA MET A 10 -19.78 -49.11 13.23
C MET A 10 -20.87 -48.22 12.61
N ALA A 11 -22.12 -48.66 12.52
CA ALA A 11 -23.22 -47.84 12.06
C ALA A 11 -23.65 -46.77 13.07
N LEU A 12 -23.41 -46.95 14.36
CA LEU A 12 -23.69 -45.98 15.41
C LEU A 12 -22.56 -44.91 15.58
N VAL A 13 -21.34 -45.19 15.10
CA VAL A 13 -20.22 -44.21 15.08
C VAL A 13 -20.28 -43.35 13.83
N GLY A 14 -21.01 -43.76 12.79
CA GLY A 14 -21.17 -43.03 11.53
C GLY A 14 -22.29 -41.97 11.50
N LEU A 15 -23.00 -41.72 12.59
CA LEU A 15 -24.25 -40.95 12.57
C LEU A 15 -24.23 -39.65 13.44
N ASN A 16 -23.11 -38.99 13.62
CA ASN A 16 -23.12 -37.70 14.25
C ASN A 16 -22.09 -36.72 13.63
N LEU A 17 -22.13 -36.56 12.32
CA LEU A 17 -21.64 -35.36 11.65
C LEU A 17 -22.85 -34.50 11.21
N THR A 18 -23.80 -34.30 12.10
CA THR A 18 -24.66 -33.10 12.00
C THR A 18 -23.79 -31.93 12.31
N ALA A 19 -23.69 -30.99 11.38
CA ALA A 19 -23.07 -29.69 11.65
C ALA A 19 -23.75 -29.14 12.92
N GLN A 20 -23.06 -29.20 14.03
CA GLN A 20 -23.56 -28.70 15.30
C GLN A 20 -23.73 -27.20 15.12
N ASN A 21 -24.95 -26.68 15.16
CA ASN A 21 -25.18 -25.23 15.15
C ASN A 21 -24.47 -24.67 16.37
N VAL A 22 -23.32 -24.07 16.11
CA VAL A 22 -22.46 -23.48 17.13
C VAL A 22 -23.11 -22.19 17.57
N THR A 23 -23.48 -22.10 18.84
CA THR A 23 -24.03 -20.88 19.45
C THR A 23 -22.91 -20.00 20.01
N LEU A 24 -23.25 -18.76 20.37
CA LEU A 24 -22.30 -17.81 20.97
C LEU A 24 -21.56 -18.39 22.19
N ASP A 25 -22.16 -19.30 22.95
CA ASP A 25 -21.59 -19.97 24.13
C ASP A 25 -20.33 -20.83 23.81
N TYR A 26 -20.11 -21.16 22.54
CA TYR A 26 -18.89 -21.83 22.08
C TYR A 26 -17.64 -20.96 22.18
N TYR A 27 -17.81 -19.64 22.05
CA TYR A 27 -16.73 -18.66 22.06
C TYR A 27 -16.49 -18.07 23.45
N LEU A 28 -17.57 -17.83 24.19
CA LEU A 28 -17.56 -17.06 25.41
C LEU A 28 -16.96 -17.81 26.61
N PRO A 29 -16.20 -17.13 27.49
CA PRO A 29 -15.78 -17.69 28.79
C PRO A 29 -16.96 -18.13 29.63
N LYS A 30 -16.96 -19.40 30.08
CA LYS A 30 -18.08 -20.02 30.81
C LYS A 30 -18.20 -19.53 32.27
N ASN A 31 -17.14 -18.98 32.85
CA ASN A 31 -17.09 -18.48 34.22
C ASN A 31 -17.41 -16.99 34.36
N VAL A 32 -17.97 -16.39 33.32
CA VAL A 32 -18.37 -14.97 33.28
C VAL A 32 -19.89 -14.88 33.18
N THR A 33 -20.47 -13.96 33.92
CA THR A 33 -21.88 -13.60 33.81
C THR A 33 -22.05 -12.51 32.77
N TYR A 34 -23.12 -12.56 31.98
CA TYR A 34 -23.41 -11.58 30.95
C TYR A 34 -24.71 -10.84 31.24
N ASP A 35 -24.75 -9.53 30.98
CA ASP A 35 -25.95 -8.70 31.11
C ASP A 35 -27.03 -9.15 30.12
N PRO A 36 -28.20 -9.60 30.56
CA PRO A 36 -29.26 -10.07 29.69
C PRO A 36 -29.91 -8.95 28.85
N ASN A 37 -29.68 -7.68 29.21
CA ASN A 37 -30.19 -6.54 28.44
C ASN A 37 -29.32 -6.19 27.23
N ILE A 38 -28.12 -6.73 27.13
CA ILE A 38 -27.26 -6.58 25.95
C ILE A 38 -27.56 -7.70 24.96
N PRO A 39 -28.12 -7.41 23.77
CA PRO A 39 -28.50 -8.43 22.81
C PRO A 39 -27.30 -9.16 22.22
N LYS A 40 -27.42 -10.47 22.07
CA LYS A 40 -26.45 -11.30 21.38
C LYS A 40 -26.38 -10.93 19.90
N PRO A 41 -25.23 -11.15 19.21
CA PRO A 41 -25.14 -10.90 17.77
C PRO A 41 -26.29 -11.50 16.98
N SER A 42 -26.64 -12.78 17.23
CA SER A 42 -27.70 -13.50 16.50
C SER A 42 -29.08 -12.84 16.57
N GLU A 43 -29.40 -12.15 17.65
CA GLU A 43 -30.68 -11.46 17.84
C GLU A 43 -30.80 -10.21 16.92
N ILE A 44 -29.68 -9.65 16.50
CA ILE A 44 -29.60 -8.44 15.68
C ILE A 44 -29.30 -8.75 14.21
N ILE A 45 -28.31 -9.62 13.94
CA ILE A 45 -27.89 -9.92 12.55
C ILE A 45 -28.68 -11.10 11.94
N GLY A 46 -29.48 -11.83 12.75
CA GLY A 46 -30.40 -12.86 12.30
C GLY A 46 -29.77 -14.24 12.03
N HIS A 47 -28.53 -14.48 12.52
CA HIS A 47 -27.86 -15.80 12.46
C HIS A 47 -26.78 -15.89 13.54
N GLU A 48 -26.38 -17.09 13.92
CA GLU A 48 -25.27 -17.29 14.87
C GLU A 48 -23.94 -16.86 14.26
N VAL A 49 -23.00 -16.45 15.15
CA VAL A 49 -21.61 -16.14 14.73
C VAL A 49 -20.96 -17.42 14.20
N GLY A 50 -20.42 -17.35 12.96
CA GLY A 50 -19.81 -18.49 12.30
C GLY A 50 -20.79 -19.39 11.50
N GLU A 51 -22.09 -19.14 11.59
CA GLU A 51 -23.07 -19.81 10.73
C GLU A 51 -23.03 -19.26 9.30
N TRP A 52 -22.89 -17.97 9.15
CA TRP A 52 -22.68 -17.23 7.91
C TRP A 52 -21.51 -16.27 8.06
N HIS A 53 -20.82 -15.97 6.98
CA HIS A 53 -19.86 -14.88 6.97
C HIS A 53 -20.57 -13.54 7.13
N VAL A 54 -20.21 -12.76 8.15
CA VAL A 54 -20.83 -11.45 8.39
C VAL A 54 -20.56 -10.51 7.22
N THR A 55 -21.61 -9.91 6.67
CA THR A 55 -21.51 -8.84 5.69
C THR A 55 -21.24 -7.52 6.41
N HIS A 56 -20.58 -6.57 5.72
CA HIS A 56 -20.21 -5.30 6.35
C HIS A 56 -21.42 -4.49 6.86
N ASP A 57 -22.54 -4.52 6.16
CA ASP A 57 -23.79 -3.87 6.59
C ASP A 57 -24.32 -4.44 7.90
N LYS A 58 -24.35 -5.77 8.07
CA LYS A 58 -24.72 -6.42 9.32
C LYS A 58 -23.76 -6.12 10.46
N LEU A 59 -22.46 -6.14 10.16
CA LEU A 59 -21.41 -5.75 11.13
C LEU A 59 -21.63 -4.31 11.63
N VAL A 60 -21.81 -3.36 10.71
CA VAL A 60 -22.09 -1.95 11.05
C VAL A 60 -23.36 -1.83 11.88
N PHE A 61 -24.43 -2.54 11.51
CA PHE A 61 -25.70 -2.48 12.22
C PHE A 61 -25.55 -2.95 13.65
N TYR A 62 -24.88 -4.09 13.87
CA TYR A 62 -24.62 -4.62 15.21
C TYR A 62 -23.76 -3.67 16.06
N MET A 63 -22.63 -3.20 15.51
CA MET A 63 -21.72 -2.32 16.26
C MET A 63 -22.40 -1.00 16.67
N LYS A 64 -23.19 -0.40 15.77
CA LYS A 64 -23.97 0.82 16.10
C LYS A 64 -25.04 0.54 17.13
N HIS A 65 -25.71 -0.60 17.07
CA HIS A 65 -26.70 -0.98 18.05
C HIS A 65 -26.08 -1.17 19.44
N LEU A 66 -24.98 -1.93 19.55
CA LEU A 66 -24.26 -2.09 20.83
C LEU A 66 -23.84 -0.75 21.44
N ALA A 67 -23.23 0.12 20.64
CA ALA A 67 -22.79 1.44 21.11
C ALA A 67 -23.95 2.35 21.54
N SER A 68 -25.18 2.11 21.04
CA SER A 68 -26.36 2.89 21.42
C SER A 68 -26.96 2.48 22.76
N ILE A 69 -26.66 1.29 23.27
CA ILE A 69 -27.28 0.73 24.49
C ILE A 69 -26.27 0.46 25.61
N SER A 70 -24.96 0.35 25.30
CA SER A 70 -23.91 0.10 26.28
C SER A 70 -23.23 1.41 26.68
N ASP A 71 -23.18 1.70 28.00
CA ASP A 71 -22.45 2.84 28.54
C ASP A 71 -20.92 2.64 28.58
N ARG A 72 -20.44 1.44 28.18
CA ARG A 72 -19.02 1.10 28.04
C ARG A 72 -18.45 1.41 26.67
N MET A 73 -19.29 1.83 25.71
CA MET A 73 -18.90 1.96 24.31
C MET A 73 -19.31 3.28 23.71
N THR A 74 -18.40 3.88 22.96
CA THR A 74 -18.75 4.94 21.99
C THR A 74 -18.31 4.48 20.59
N ILE A 75 -18.95 5.02 19.55
CA ILE A 75 -18.65 4.67 18.15
C ILE A 75 -18.36 5.94 17.36
N GLU A 76 -17.29 5.90 16.56
CA GLU A 76 -16.87 6.96 15.65
C GLU A 76 -16.94 6.45 14.20
N ASP A 77 -17.54 7.24 13.31
CA ASP A 77 -17.44 7.07 11.87
C ASP A 77 -16.27 7.94 11.38
N ARG A 78 -15.20 7.29 10.93
CA ARG A 78 -13.94 7.93 10.52
C ARG A 78 -13.88 8.25 9.02
N GLY A 79 -15.05 8.33 8.38
CA GLY A 79 -15.17 8.55 6.94
C GLY A 79 -15.51 7.29 6.16
N SER A 80 -15.30 7.32 4.86
CA SER A 80 -15.78 6.27 3.96
C SER A 80 -14.67 5.67 3.11
N THR A 81 -14.81 4.38 2.79
CA THR A 81 -14.03 3.70 1.75
C THR A 81 -14.34 4.28 0.36
N PHE A 82 -13.62 3.84 -0.66
CA PHE A 82 -13.91 4.19 -2.06
C PHE A 82 -15.30 3.73 -2.53
N GLU A 83 -15.87 2.70 -1.92
CA GLU A 83 -17.23 2.21 -2.21
C GLU A 83 -18.32 2.85 -1.30
N GLY A 84 -17.94 3.87 -0.52
CA GLY A 84 -18.85 4.63 0.35
C GLY A 84 -19.26 3.91 1.64
N ARG A 85 -18.55 2.83 2.04
CA ARG A 85 -18.82 2.14 3.32
C ARG A 85 -18.18 2.87 4.47
N PRO A 86 -18.88 3.02 5.63
CA PRO A 86 -18.32 3.66 6.82
C PRO A 86 -17.13 2.88 7.39
N ILE A 87 -16.14 3.62 7.89
CA ILE A 87 -14.96 3.08 8.57
C ILE A 87 -15.15 3.32 10.06
N LEU A 88 -15.55 2.29 10.80
CA LEU A 88 -15.94 2.41 12.19
C LEU A 88 -14.77 2.24 13.15
N LEU A 89 -14.86 2.90 14.30
CA LEU A 89 -14.04 2.66 15.48
C LEU A 89 -14.95 2.68 16.71
N LEU A 90 -14.85 1.63 17.54
CA LEU A 90 -15.46 1.64 18.87
C LEU A 90 -14.36 1.95 19.90
N THR A 91 -14.65 2.86 20.81
CA THR A 91 -13.83 3.09 22.01
C THR A 91 -14.53 2.46 23.18
N VAL A 92 -13.88 1.48 23.82
CA VAL A 92 -14.44 0.68 24.92
C VAL A 92 -13.60 0.89 26.17
N THR A 93 -14.27 1.28 27.26
CA THR A 93 -13.68 1.49 28.60
C THR A 93 -14.80 1.54 29.64
N SER A 94 -14.48 1.76 30.90
CA SER A 94 -15.54 1.93 31.93
C SER A 94 -16.35 3.23 31.71
N PRO A 95 -17.62 3.29 32.14
CA PRO A 95 -18.43 4.51 32.08
C PRO A 95 -17.76 5.71 32.76
N LYS A 96 -17.03 5.49 33.86
CA LYS A 96 -16.23 6.49 34.54
C LYS A 96 -15.16 7.08 33.63
N ASN A 97 -14.46 6.25 32.89
CA ASN A 97 -13.41 6.69 31.98
C ASN A 97 -14.01 7.41 30.76
N HIS A 98 -15.18 7.02 30.26
CA HIS A 98 -15.88 7.75 29.19
C HIS A 98 -16.20 9.19 29.60
N GLY A 99 -16.59 9.42 30.85
CA GLY A 99 -16.83 10.77 31.38
C GLY A 99 -15.59 11.66 31.42
N ASN A 100 -14.38 11.09 31.27
CA ASN A 100 -13.10 11.78 31.35
C ASN A 100 -12.13 11.41 30.21
N ILE A 101 -12.63 10.89 29.10
CA ILE A 101 -11.84 10.22 28.06
C ILE A 101 -10.78 11.13 27.42
N GLU A 102 -11.09 12.41 27.20
CA GLU A 102 -10.16 13.36 26.60
C GLU A 102 -8.97 13.65 27.53
N ASN A 103 -9.22 13.83 28.81
CA ASN A 103 -8.13 14.01 29.78
C ASN A 103 -7.24 12.76 29.90
N LEU A 104 -7.83 11.56 29.88
CA LEU A 104 -7.08 10.31 29.86
C LEU A 104 -6.22 10.20 28.61
N ARG A 105 -6.76 10.58 27.46
CA ARG A 105 -6.03 10.62 26.18
C ARG A 105 -4.85 11.61 26.23
N GLU A 106 -5.07 12.81 26.75
CA GLU A 106 -4.01 13.82 26.89
C GLU A 106 -2.92 13.37 27.86
N GLN A 107 -3.28 12.81 29.02
CA GLN A 107 -2.33 12.22 29.95
C GLN A 107 -1.52 11.09 29.30
N HIS A 108 -2.18 10.23 28.51
CA HIS A 108 -1.50 9.15 27.78
C HIS A 108 -0.52 9.71 26.73
N LEU A 109 -0.93 10.71 25.96
CA LEU A 109 -0.05 11.36 24.97
C LEU A 109 1.17 12.03 25.61
N ALA A 110 1.04 12.51 26.85
CA ALA A 110 2.14 13.11 27.62
C ALA A 110 3.31 12.13 27.85
N LEU A 111 3.08 10.82 27.81
CA LEU A 111 4.15 9.80 27.82
C LEU A 111 5.15 10.02 26.68
N SER A 112 4.68 10.49 25.53
CA SER A 112 5.50 10.75 24.35
C SER A 112 6.20 12.11 24.34
N GLU A 113 5.80 13.05 25.22
CA GLU A 113 6.37 14.40 25.28
C GLU A 113 7.61 14.49 26.19
N GLY A 114 7.80 13.54 27.11
CA GLY A 114 8.97 13.45 27.98
C GLY A 114 9.12 14.57 28.99
N THR A 115 8.03 15.22 29.30
CA THR A 115 7.98 16.27 30.34
C THR A 115 7.36 15.71 31.60
N GLY A 116 8.16 15.68 32.67
CA GLY A 116 7.70 15.37 34.04
C GLY A 116 7.76 13.90 34.45
N ASP A 117 7.66 13.72 35.79
CA ASP A 117 7.52 12.41 36.46
C ASP A 117 6.07 11.93 36.37
N LEU A 118 5.67 11.44 35.19
CA LEU A 118 4.35 10.85 35.03
C LEU A 118 4.25 9.52 35.79
N ASN A 119 3.30 9.43 36.71
CA ASN A 119 3.03 8.18 37.41
C ASN A 119 2.18 7.23 36.54
N THR A 120 2.85 6.26 35.92
CA THR A 120 2.21 5.27 35.04
C THR A 120 1.34 4.27 35.82
N SER A 121 1.50 4.14 37.14
CA SER A 121 0.77 3.15 37.94
C SER A 121 -0.76 3.37 37.96
N ASN A 122 -1.20 4.60 37.76
CA ASN A 122 -2.63 4.97 37.77
C ASN A 122 -3.20 5.26 36.35
N MET A 123 -2.39 5.08 35.30
CA MET A 123 -2.82 5.35 33.93
C MET A 123 -3.46 4.12 33.29
N PRO A 124 -4.60 4.24 32.62
CA PRO A 124 -5.12 3.20 31.75
C PRO A 124 -4.15 2.91 30.60
N ILE A 125 -4.01 1.63 30.25
CA ILE A 125 -3.29 1.22 29.03
C ILE A 125 -4.22 1.35 27.82
N VAL A 126 -3.68 1.74 26.66
CA VAL A 126 -4.42 1.85 25.39
C VAL A 126 -4.07 0.66 24.50
N VAL A 127 -5.08 -0.11 24.10
CA VAL A 127 -4.95 -1.29 23.24
C VAL A 127 -5.77 -1.07 21.99
N TYR A 128 -5.15 -1.15 20.80
CA TYR A 128 -5.84 -1.03 19.52
C TYR A 128 -5.92 -2.40 18.87
N GLN A 129 -7.12 -2.94 18.73
CA GLN A 129 -7.35 -4.25 18.10
C GLN A 129 -8.08 -4.07 16.79
N GLY A 130 -7.41 -4.48 15.70
CA GLY A 130 -7.92 -4.36 14.35
C GLY A 130 -8.09 -5.72 13.67
N PHE A 131 -9.20 -5.87 12.95
CA PHE A 131 -9.62 -7.13 12.36
C PHE A 131 -9.73 -7.02 10.84
N SER A 132 -9.38 -8.11 10.15
CA SER A 132 -9.62 -8.34 8.71
C SER A 132 -9.19 -7.18 7.80
N ILE A 133 -7.92 -6.79 7.86
CA ILE A 133 -7.34 -5.85 6.89
C ILE A 133 -7.31 -6.46 5.48
N HIS A 134 -7.24 -7.78 5.38
CA HIS A 134 -7.56 -8.53 4.18
C HIS A 134 -8.99 -9.08 4.32
N GLY A 135 -9.88 -8.65 3.43
CA GLY A 135 -11.31 -8.94 3.60
C GLY A 135 -11.69 -10.42 3.47
N ASN A 136 -10.89 -11.23 2.76
CA ASN A 136 -11.08 -12.67 2.67
C ASN A 136 -10.40 -13.47 3.80
N GLU A 137 -9.86 -12.80 4.79
CA GLU A 137 -9.38 -13.34 6.05
C GLU A 137 -10.44 -13.05 7.11
N ALA A 138 -11.60 -13.70 6.95
CA ALA A 138 -12.87 -13.23 7.51
C ALA A 138 -13.11 -13.62 8.97
N SER A 139 -12.37 -14.59 9.53
CA SER A 139 -12.58 -15.01 10.93
C SER A 139 -12.38 -13.88 11.92
N GLY A 140 -11.46 -12.93 11.63
CA GLY A 140 -11.24 -11.76 12.46
C GLY A 140 -12.49 -10.89 12.60
N ALA A 141 -13.09 -10.43 11.48
CA ALA A 141 -14.29 -9.59 11.53
C ALA A 141 -15.49 -10.32 12.18
N ASN A 142 -15.62 -11.64 11.99
CA ASN A 142 -16.64 -12.41 12.66
C ASN A 142 -16.35 -12.59 14.17
N ALA A 143 -15.08 -12.73 14.57
CA ALA A 143 -14.67 -12.74 15.97
C ALA A 143 -14.95 -11.40 16.65
N SER A 144 -14.85 -10.27 15.93
CA SER A 144 -15.14 -8.95 16.47
C SER A 144 -16.58 -8.80 16.97
N LEU A 145 -17.54 -9.53 16.39
CA LEU A 145 -18.94 -9.56 16.89
C LEU A 145 -19.02 -10.15 18.30
N ALA A 146 -18.44 -11.32 18.51
CA ALA A 146 -18.40 -11.98 19.81
C ALA A 146 -17.57 -11.18 20.82
N TYR A 147 -16.49 -10.55 20.34
CA TYR A 147 -15.63 -9.74 21.16
C TYR A 147 -16.30 -8.44 21.62
N ALA A 148 -16.98 -7.73 20.72
CA ALA A 148 -17.77 -6.55 21.07
C ALA A 148 -18.89 -6.89 22.08
N TYR A 149 -19.60 -8.03 21.87
CA TYR A 149 -20.59 -8.52 22.83
C TYR A 149 -19.95 -8.79 24.21
N TYR A 150 -18.83 -9.50 24.25
CA TYR A 150 -18.12 -9.76 25.52
C TYR A 150 -17.77 -8.46 26.26
N LEU A 151 -17.20 -7.48 25.56
CA LEU A 151 -16.83 -6.20 26.17
C LEU A 151 -18.04 -5.40 26.69
N ALA A 152 -19.17 -5.48 25.99
CA ALA A 152 -20.39 -4.80 26.38
C ALA A 152 -21.12 -5.49 27.54
N ALA A 153 -21.23 -6.84 27.50
CA ALA A 153 -22.14 -7.62 28.32
C ALA A 153 -21.49 -8.31 29.53
N ALA A 154 -20.18 -8.58 29.51
CA ALA A 154 -19.50 -9.30 30.60
C ALA A 154 -19.55 -8.50 31.91
N GLN A 155 -19.86 -9.16 33.02
CA GLN A 155 -20.03 -8.59 34.34
C GLN A 155 -19.07 -9.17 35.39
N GLY A 156 -18.88 -8.47 36.48
CA GLY A 156 -18.08 -8.89 37.63
C GLY A 156 -16.91 -7.95 37.89
N SER A 157 -16.43 -7.94 39.15
CA SER A 157 -15.40 -7.01 39.63
C SER A 157 -14.09 -7.05 38.84
N GLU A 158 -13.74 -8.22 38.28
CA GLU A 158 -12.54 -8.34 37.42
C GLU A 158 -12.69 -7.63 36.07
N ILE A 159 -13.89 -7.68 35.49
CA ILE A 159 -14.24 -6.98 34.26
C ILE A 159 -14.25 -5.47 34.47
N GLU A 160 -14.91 -5.01 35.54
CA GLU A 160 -14.95 -3.59 35.90
C GLU A 160 -13.55 -3.03 36.14
N THR A 161 -12.73 -3.74 36.93
CA THR A 161 -11.34 -3.38 37.19
C THR A 161 -10.51 -3.34 35.86
N MET A 162 -10.72 -4.28 34.94
CA MET A 162 -10.07 -4.29 33.67
C MET A 162 -10.44 -3.04 32.86
N LEU A 163 -11.73 -2.73 32.74
CA LEU A 163 -12.22 -1.56 31.99
C LEU A 163 -11.80 -0.23 32.62
N ASP A 164 -11.68 -0.14 33.93
CA ASP A 164 -11.16 1.06 34.63
C ASP A 164 -9.69 1.33 34.29
N ASN A 165 -8.91 0.28 33.99
CA ASN A 165 -7.48 0.36 33.74
C ASN A 165 -7.10 0.24 32.27
N MET A 166 -8.08 0.28 31.36
CA MET A 166 -7.86 0.07 29.93
C MET A 166 -8.78 0.90 29.07
N VAL A 167 -8.24 1.40 27.93
CA VAL A 167 -9.01 1.93 26.81
C VAL A 167 -8.76 1.00 25.62
N ILE A 168 -9.81 0.38 25.11
CA ILE A 168 -9.74 -0.51 23.95
C ILE A 168 -10.28 0.22 22.74
N LEU A 169 -9.46 0.35 21.70
CA LEU A 169 -9.84 0.84 20.39
C LEU A 169 -10.13 -0.40 19.53
N LEU A 170 -11.40 -0.65 19.23
CA LEU A 170 -11.84 -1.80 18.45
C LEU A 170 -12.22 -1.35 17.05
N ASP A 171 -11.43 -1.80 16.05
CA ASP A 171 -11.74 -1.64 14.63
C ASP A 171 -12.27 -2.97 14.08
N PRO A 172 -13.56 -3.12 13.89
CA PRO A 172 -14.17 -4.43 13.61
C PRO A 172 -13.87 -4.92 12.18
N SER A 173 -13.47 -4.03 11.28
CA SER A 173 -13.00 -4.38 9.93
C SER A 173 -12.18 -3.26 9.34
N PHE A 174 -10.87 -3.48 9.19
CA PHE A 174 -9.98 -2.56 8.50
C PHE A 174 -10.26 -2.46 6.99
N ASN A 175 -10.96 -3.45 6.41
CA ASN A 175 -11.27 -3.51 4.98
C ASN A 175 -12.75 -3.79 4.70
N PRO A 176 -13.61 -2.77 4.83
CA PRO A 176 -15.04 -2.91 4.59
C PRO A 176 -15.38 -3.43 3.18
N ASP A 177 -14.67 -2.95 2.14
CA ASP A 177 -14.94 -3.31 0.74
C ASP A 177 -14.55 -4.77 0.45
N GLY A 178 -13.38 -5.20 0.93
CA GLY A 178 -12.91 -6.56 0.78
C GLY A 178 -13.75 -7.57 1.58
N LEU A 179 -14.10 -7.22 2.83
CA LEU A 179 -14.98 -8.05 3.67
C LEU A 179 -16.34 -8.28 3.00
N GLN A 180 -16.97 -7.22 2.50
CA GLN A 180 -18.28 -7.33 1.80
C GLN A 180 -18.18 -8.24 0.58
N ARG A 181 -17.12 -8.09 -0.21
CA ARG A 181 -16.90 -8.90 -1.43
C ARG A 181 -16.73 -10.37 -1.11
N PHE A 182 -15.92 -10.70 -0.10
CA PHE A 182 -15.68 -12.07 0.32
C PHE A 182 -16.91 -12.71 1.00
N ALA A 183 -17.53 -12.00 1.94
CA ALA A 183 -18.74 -12.51 2.63
C ALA A 183 -19.86 -12.84 1.64
N TYR A 184 -20.07 -11.97 0.63
CA TYR A 184 -21.02 -12.24 -0.44
C TYR A 184 -20.64 -13.52 -1.21
N TRP A 185 -19.37 -13.67 -1.59
CA TRP A 185 -18.88 -14.85 -2.30
C TRP A 185 -19.09 -16.13 -1.50
N ALA A 186 -18.61 -16.20 -0.28
CA ALA A 186 -18.72 -17.39 0.57
C ALA A 186 -20.18 -17.76 0.84
N ASN A 187 -21.02 -16.76 1.16
CA ASN A 187 -22.42 -16.99 1.51
C ASN A 187 -23.29 -17.47 0.33
N VAL A 188 -23.07 -16.96 -0.90
CA VAL A 188 -23.86 -17.41 -2.06
C VAL A 188 -23.47 -18.80 -2.55
N HIS A 189 -22.34 -19.34 -2.10
CA HIS A 189 -21.91 -20.71 -2.42
C HIS A 189 -22.06 -21.69 -1.26
N LYS A 190 -22.54 -21.23 -0.10
CA LYS A 190 -22.78 -22.09 1.07
C LYS A 190 -23.87 -23.10 0.76
N SER A 191 -23.55 -24.39 0.93
CA SER A 191 -24.51 -25.46 0.86
C SER A 191 -25.19 -25.70 2.21
N GLN A 192 -26.44 -26.19 2.22
CA GLN A 192 -27.13 -26.59 3.45
C GLN A 192 -26.36 -27.71 4.18
N ASN A 193 -25.84 -28.67 3.42
CA ASN A 193 -24.92 -29.69 3.91
C ASN A 193 -23.53 -29.23 3.56
N LEU A 194 -22.77 -28.74 4.55
CA LEU A 194 -21.42 -28.20 4.34
C LEU A 194 -20.49 -29.27 3.72
N ASN A 195 -19.76 -28.89 2.69
CA ASN A 195 -18.84 -29.76 1.98
C ASN A 195 -17.40 -29.32 2.20
N PRO A 196 -16.56 -30.15 2.89
CA PRO A 196 -15.16 -29.76 3.16
C PRO A 196 -14.20 -30.02 1.98
N ASP A 197 -14.67 -30.63 0.88
CA ASP A 197 -13.82 -30.95 -0.29
C ASP A 197 -13.18 -29.67 -0.85
N THR A 198 -11.85 -29.66 -0.93
CA THR A 198 -11.05 -28.51 -1.39
C THR A 198 -11.36 -28.07 -2.83
N ASN A 199 -12.07 -28.90 -3.62
CA ASN A 199 -12.54 -28.57 -4.98
C ASN A 199 -13.89 -27.84 -4.99
N GLU A 200 -14.55 -27.65 -3.82
CA GLU A 200 -15.83 -26.95 -3.75
C GLU A 200 -15.71 -25.50 -4.24
N ARG A 201 -16.72 -25.04 -4.95
CA ARG A 201 -16.77 -23.71 -5.55
C ARG A 201 -16.54 -22.58 -4.55
N GLU A 202 -16.98 -22.76 -3.33
CA GLU A 202 -16.86 -21.77 -2.23
C GLU A 202 -15.41 -21.33 -1.99
N TYR A 203 -14.43 -22.25 -2.15
CA TYR A 203 -13.01 -21.97 -1.86
C TYR A 203 -12.24 -21.31 -3.00
N HIS A 204 -12.89 -21.15 -4.16
CA HIS A 204 -12.27 -20.61 -5.37
C HIS A 204 -12.85 -19.23 -5.73
N GLU A 205 -12.48 -18.21 -4.95
CA GLU A 205 -12.89 -16.83 -5.21
C GLU A 205 -12.61 -16.42 -6.65
N VAL A 206 -13.54 -15.70 -7.24
CA VAL A 206 -13.31 -15.07 -8.54
C VAL A 206 -12.35 -13.88 -8.39
N TRP A 207 -11.56 -13.66 -9.42
CA TRP A 207 -10.69 -12.49 -9.51
C TRP A 207 -11.49 -11.18 -9.29
N PRO A 208 -10.99 -10.18 -8.52
CA PRO A 208 -9.69 -10.07 -7.86
C PRO A 208 -9.61 -10.68 -6.47
N GLY A 209 -10.70 -11.29 -5.96
CA GLY A 209 -10.85 -11.79 -4.60
C GLY A 209 -11.13 -10.69 -3.57
N GLY A 210 -11.48 -11.11 -2.34
CA GLY A 210 -11.83 -10.22 -1.22
C GLY A 210 -10.62 -9.69 -0.44
N ARG A 211 -9.39 -10.14 -0.74
CA ARG A 211 -8.20 -9.72 -0.02
C ARG A 211 -8.00 -8.21 -0.04
N THR A 212 -8.20 -7.59 -1.19
CA THR A 212 -7.87 -6.20 -1.48
C THR A 212 -9.04 -5.24 -1.26
N ASN A 213 -8.75 -3.93 -1.18
CA ASN A 213 -9.77 -2.89 -1.19
C ASN A 213 -10.37 -2.68 -2.59
N HIS A 214 -11.12 -1.58 -2.80
CA HIS A 214 -11.76 -1.25 -4.08
C HIS A 214 -10.80 -1.23 -5.27
N TYR A 215 -9.64 -0.55 -5.14
CA TYR A 215 -8.64 -0.45 -6.21
C TYR A 215 -7.61 -1.58 -6.20
N TRP A 216 -7.90 -2.68 -5.56
CA TRP A 216 -7.09 -3.90 -5.50
C TRP A 216 -5.72 -3.72 -4.83
N PHE A 217 -5.62 -2.80 -3.84
CA PHE A 217 -4.43 -2.66 -3.01
C PHE A 217 -4.42 -3.63 -1.84
N ASP A 218 -3.23 -4.11 -1.50
CA ASP A 218 -2.96 -4.71 -0.20
C ASP A 218 -2.83 -3.58 0.84
N MET A 219 -3.84 -3.44 1.68
CA MET A 219 -3.88 -2.36 2.67
C MET A 219 -2.92 -2.58 3.84
N ASN A 220 -2.44 -3.83 4.05
CA ASN A 220 -1.40 -4.12 5.03
C ASN A 220 0.01 -3.85 4.50
N ARG A 221 0.10 -2.95 3.50
CA ARG A 221 1.34 -2.36 2.98
C ARG A 221 1.30 -0.84 2.97
N ASP A 222 0.22 -0.24 3.50
CA ASP A 222 -0.03 1.19 3.40
C ASP A 222 -0.05 1.92 4.76
N TRP A 223 0.45 1.30 5.84
CA TRP A 223 0.57 1.95 7.16
C TRP A 223 1.59 3.10 7.16
N LEU A 224 2.71 2.97 6.44
CA LEU A 224 3.72 4.02 6.32
C LEU A 224 3.47 4.98 5.14
N PRO A 225 3.10 4.53 3.92
CA PRO A 225 2.80 5.42 2.81
C PRO A 225 1.48 6.19 2.94
N VAL A 226 0.48 5.66 3.60
CA VAL A 226 -0.83 6.28 3.91
C VAL A 226 -1.50 6.89 2.67
N GLN A 227 -1.66 6.09 1.62
CA GLN A 227 -2.24 6.57 0.36
C GLN A 227 -3.77 6.39 0.30
N LEU A 228 -4.30 5.40 0.99
CA LEU A 228 -5.69 4.96 0.92
C LEU A 228 -6.57 5.61 2.00
N PRO A 229 -7.87 5.81 1.79
CA PRO A 229 -8.76 6.43 2.79
C PRO A 229 -8.81 5.63 4.09
N GLU A 230 -8.86 4.30 4.02
CA GLU A 230 -8.86 3.41 5.18
C GLU A 230 -7.56 3.56 6.00
N SER A 231 -6.42 3.69 5.30
CA SER A 231 -5.13 3.91 5.96
C SER A 231 -5.07 5.27 6.65
N ARG A 232 -5.64 6.30 6.04
CA ARG A 232 -5.71 7.65 6.64
C ARG A 232 -6.51 7.62 7.94
N ALA A 233 -7.65 6.94 7.95
CA ALA A 233 -8.48 6.77 9.15
C ALA A 233 -7.72 6.04 10.27
N ARG A 234 -7.03 4.94 9.95
CA ARG A 234 -6.22 4.18 10.94
C ARG A 234 -5.06 4.99 11.50
N ILE A 235 -4.30 5.65 10.63
CA ILE A 235 -3.11 6.43 11.05
C ILE A 235 -3.51 7.67 11.86
N GLU A 236 -4.62 8.33 11.52
CA GLU A 236 -5.16 9.42 12.34
C GLU A 236 -5.53 8.90 13.74
N THR A 237 -6.24 7.77 13.83
CA THR A 237 -6.55 7.11 15.09
C THR A 237 -5.29 6.73 15.87
N PHE A 238 -4.29 6.14 15.19
CA PHE A 238 -3.04 5.74 15.82
C PHE A 238 -2.31 6.94 16.44
N HIS A 239 -2.17 8.04 15.71
CA HIS A 239 -1.51 9.24 16.24
C HIS A 239 -2.35 10.01 17.26
N LYS A 240 -3.70 9.92 17.18
CA LYS A 240 -4.61 10.48 18.17
C LYS A 240 -4.46 9.81 19.54
N TRP A 241 -4.14 8.51 19.56
CA TRP A 241 -4.08 7.73 20.79
C TRP A 241 -2.68 7.22 21.17
N LEU A 242 -1.78 7.00 20.23
CA LEU A 242 -0.49 6.32 20.42
C LEU A 242 -0.65 5.02 21.26
N PRO A 243 -1.41 4.02 20.78
CA PRO A 243 -1.73 2.84 21.57
C PRO A 243 -0.45 2.13 22.04
N ASN A 244 -0.51 1.50 23.20
CA ASN A 244 0.62 0.74 23.75
C ASN A 244 0.81 -0.61 23.05
N ILE A 245 -0.31 -1.23 22.67
CA ILE A 245 -0.35 -2.49 21.90
C ILE A 245 -1.29 -2.27 20.72
N LEU A 246 -0.90 -2.77 19.54
CA LEU A 246 -1.77 -2.89 18.38
C LEU A 246 -1.74 -4.33 17.88
N THR A 247 -2.93 -4.94 17.69
CA THR A 247 -3.06 -6.27 17.08
C THR A 247 -3.66 -6.19 15.70
N ASP A 248 -3.12 -7.00 14.79
CA ASP A 248 -3.53 -7.13 13.39
C ASP A 248 -3.91 -8.60 13.12
N HIS A 249 -5.21 -8.87 13.01
CA HIS A 249 -5.77 -10.21 12.92
C HIS A 249 -5.91 -10.67 11.47
N HIS A 250 -5.15 -11.72 11.10
CA HIS A 250 -5.03 -12.26 9.75
C HIS A 250 -5.38 -13.74 9.66
N GLU A 251 -5.38 -14.24 8.43
CA GLU A 251 -5.43 -15.66 8.10
C GLU A 251 -4.36 -16.02 7.05
N MET A 252 -3.82 -17.22 7.20
CA MET A 252 -2.85 -17.83 6.28
C MET A 252 -3.44 -19.07 5.57
N GLY A 253 -2.63 -19.86 4.88
CA GLY A 253 -3.06 -21.05 4.17
C GLY A 253 -3.76 -22.08 5.07
N THR A 254 -4.74 -22.81 4.53
CA THR A 254 -5.59 -23.77 5.25
C THR A 254 -4.79 -24.88 5.95
N ASN A 255 -3.65 -25.31 5.39
CA ASN A 255 -2.77 -26.34 5.98
C ASN A 255 -1.82 -25.81 7.08
N SER A 256 -2.03 -24.58 7.50
CA SER A 256 -1.32 -23.99 8.65
C SER A 256 -2.13 -24.13 9.94
N THR A 257 -1.51 -23.78 11.07
CA THR A 257 -2.16 -23.78 12.38
C THR A 257 -2.49 -22.36 12.83
N PHE A 258 -1.83 -21.85 13.84
CA PHE A 258 -1.95 -20.47 14.30
C PHE A 258 -0.55 -19.89 14.53
N PHE A 259 -0.33 -18.67 14.10
CA PHE A 259 0.91 -17.93 14.37
C PHE A 259 0.62 -16.67 15.20
N PHE A 260 1.53 -16.32 16.09
CA PHE A 260 1.57 -15.01 16.75
C PHE A 260 3.01 -14.53 16.91
N GLN A 261 3.21 -13.22 16.80
CA GLN A 261 4.54 -12.63 17.01
C GLN A 261 5.08 -12.83 18.44
N PRO A 262 6.45 -12.83 18.61
CA PRO A 262 7.45 -12.36 17.66
C PRO A 262 7.65 -13.30 16.48
N GLY A 263 8.09 -12.72 15.34
CA GLY A 263 8.54 -13.46 14.17
C GLY A 263 10.00 -13.89 14.28
N GLU A 264 10.65 -14.14 13.13
CA GLU A 264 12.05 -14.53 13.03
C GLU A 264 12.98 -13.46 13.63
N PRO A 265 13.76 -13.78 14.69
CA PRO A 265 14.55 -12.78 15.42
C PRO A 265 15.62 -12.07 14.58
N SER A 266 16.17 -12.73 13.56
CA SER A 266 17.18 -12.16 12.65
C SER A 266 16.59 -11.14 11.67
N ARG A 267 15.25 -11.11 11.50
CA ARG A 267 14.51 -10.31 10.50
C ARG A 267 13.75 -9.14 11.10
N VAL A 268 14.27 -8.57 12.17
CA VAL A 268 13.72 -7.36 12.81
C VAL A 268 14.42 -6.11 12.27
N HIS A 269 13.66 -5.05 12.00
CA HIS A 269 14.24 -3.80 11.52
C HIS A 269 15.11 -3.15 12.61
N PRO A 270 16.35 -2.69 12.30
CA PRO A 270 17.30 -2.20 13.33
C PRO A 270 16.86 -0.93 14.07
N LEU A 271 15.80 -0.23 13.64
CA LEU A 271 15.20 0.89 14.37
C LEU A 271 14.20 0.44 15.44
N THR A 272 13.75 -0.81 15.41
CA THR A 272 12.94 -1.43 16.47
C THR A 272 13.84 -1.78 17.64
N PRO A 273 13.58 -1.27 18.86
CA PRO A 273 14.44 -1.59 20.02
C PRO A 273 14.31 -3.06 20.43
N LYS A 274 15.40 -3.65 20.90
CA LYS A 274 15.42 -5.03 21.38
C LYS A 274 14.36 -5.30 22.47
N ILE A 275 14.16 -4.37 23.39
CA ILE A 275 13.15 -4.47 24.46
C ILE A 275 11.72 -4.57 23.90
N ASN A 276 11.43 -4.02 22.71
CA ASN A 276 10.15 -4.19 22.04
C ASN A 276 9.89 -5.68 21.78
N GLN A 277 10.85 -6.38 21.17
CA GLN A 277 10.76 -7.80 20.85
C GLN A 277 10.71 -8.68 22.12
N GLU A 278 11.44 -8.30 23.17
CA GLU A 278 11.38 -8.98 24.48
C GLU A 278 9.98 -8.87 25.09
N LEU A 279 9.35 -7.70 25.03
CA LEU A 279 7.97 -7.49 25.49
C LEU A 279 6.94 -8.22 24.63
N THR A 280 7.12 -8.24 23.31
CA THR A 280 6.30 -9.01 22.38
C THR A 280 6.33 -10.49 22.72
N LYS A 281 7.52 -11.03 22.99
CA LYS A 281 7.70 -12.44 23.43
C LYS A 281 7.01 -12.71 24.76
N GLU A 282 7.09 -11.81 25.74
CA GLU A 282 6.40 -11.93 27.02
C GLU A 282 4.88 -11.94 26.85
N ILE A 283 4.33 -11.03 26.01
CA ILE A 283 2.91 -11.03 25.63
C ILE A 283 2.53 -12.35 24.95
N GLY A 284 3.39 -12.88 24.08
CA GLY A 284 3.22 -14.18 23.41
C GLY A 284 2.97 -15.34 24.39
N THR A 285 3.52 -15.30 25.62
CA THR A 285 3.25 -16.34 26.63
C THR A 285 1.78 -16.38 27.08
N TYR A 286 1.07 -15.27 27.02
CA TYR A 286 -0.37 -15.21 27.30
C TYR A 286 -1.17 -15.84 26.16
N HIS A 287 -0.78 -15.59 24.92
CA HIS A 287 -1.41 -16.22 23.74
C HIS A 287 -1.21 -17.73 23.77
N ALA A 288 0.03 -18.19 24.01
CA ALA A 288 0.34 -19.60 24.13
C ALA A 288 -0.55 -20.32 25.17
N ARG A 289 -0.60 -19.79 26.41
CA ARG A 289 -1.45 -20.37 27.47
C ARG A 289 -2.94 -20.38 27.11
N ALA A 290 -3.42 -19.36 26.40
CA ALA A 290 -4.83 -19.29 26.01
C ALA A 290 -5.15 -20.31 24.92
N LEU A 291 -4.27 -20.48 23.94
CA LEU A 291 -4.42 -21.48 22.86
C LEU A 291 -4.25 -22.91 23.38
N ASP A 292 -3.32 -23.14 24.33
CA ASP A 292 -3.16 -24.42 25.02
C ASP A 292 -4.45 -24.88 25.70
N LYS A 293 -5.15 -23.98 26.40
CA LYS A 293 -6.43 -24.28 27.09
C LYS A 293 -7.53 -24.75 26.15
N ILE A 294 -7.53 -24.29 24.92
CA ILE A 294 -8.54 -24.67 23.92
C ILE A 294 -8.02 -25.76 22.97
N GLY A 295 -6.78 -26.24 23.16
CA GLY A 295 -6.18 -27.30 22.34
C GLY A 295 -5.87 -26.91 20.91
N SER A 296 -5.60 -25.64 20.64
CA SER A 296 -5.22 -25.16 19.32
C SER A 296 -3.73 -25.15 19.14
N LEU A 297 -3.21 -25.76 18.08
CA LEU A 297 -1.79 -25.76 17.73
C LEU A 297 -1.35 -24.39 17.23
N TYR A 298 -0.14 -23.98 17.58
CA TYR A 298 0.45 -22.70 17.19
C TYR A 298 1.97 -22.78 17.06
N TYR A 299 2.55 -21.71 16.49
CA TYR A 299 3.99 -21.48 16.42
C TYR A 299 4.30 -19.97 16.50
N SER A 300 5.55 -19.63 16.83
CA SER A 300 6.09 -18.28 16.87
C SER A 300 7.59 -18.29 16.60
N GLU A 301 8.24 -17.14 16.49
CA GLU A 301 9.68 -16.98 16.27
C GLU A 301 10.21 -17.62 14.97
N GLU A 302 9.36 -17.78 13.97
CA GLU A 302 9.72 -18.30 12.64
C GLU A 302 8.84 -17.71 11.53
N ASN A 303 9.28 -17.85 10.26
CA ASN A 303 8.61 -17.47 9.00
C ASN A 303 8.42 -15.97 8.76
N TYR A 304 7.74 -15.28 9.66
CA TYR A 304 7.36 -13.88 9.50
C TYR A 304 8.49 -12.94 9.93
N ASP A 305 8.66 -11.83 9.18
CA ASP A 305 9.60 -10.77 9.54
C ASP A 305 8.91 -9.61 10.27
N ASP A 306 9.69 -8.83 11.00
CA ASP A 306 9.29 -7.57 11.62
C ASP A 306 10.12 -6.41 11.05
N TYR A 307 10.14 -6.30 9.70
CA TYR A 307 11.07 -5.44 8.99
C TYR A 307 10.39 -4.22 8.33
N TYR A 308 9.39 -4.41 7.47
CA TYR A 308 8.76 -3.31 6.73
C TYR A 308 7.71 -2.57 7.57
N TYR A 309 7.97 -1.32 7.91
CA TYR A 309 7.06 -0.48 8.71
C TYR A 309 5.74 -0.08 8.03
N GLY A 310 5.46 -0.57 6.86
CA GLY A 310 4.16 -0.41 6.20
C GLY A 310 3.13 -1.48 6.57
N LYS A 311 3.43 -2.39 7.52
CA LYS A 311 2.53 -3.42 8.05
C LYS A 311 1.95 -3.01 9.40
N GLY A 312 0.73 -3.49 9.71
CA GLY A 312 0.07 -3.22 10.99
C GLY A 312 0.82 -3.75 12.20
N SER A 313 1.51 -4.87 12.05
CA SER A 313 2.32 -5.47 13.10
C SER A 313 3.66 -4.79 13.34
N THR A 314 4.20 -4.05 12.37
CA THR A 314 5.55 -3.47 12.43
C THR A 314 5.53 -1.94 12.59
N PHE A 315 4.53 -1.25 12.03
CA PHE A 315 4.38 0.21 12.15
C PHE A 315 4.33 0.70 13.60
N PRO A 316 3.66 0.01 14.54
CA PRO A 316 3.64 0.40 15.95
C PRO A 316 5.05 0.45 16.58
N ASP A 317 5.94 -0.45 16.20
CA ASP A 317 7.25 -0.63 16.85
C ASP A 317 8.19 0.55 16.67
N VAL A 318 8.14 1.22 15.52
CA VAL A 318 8.91 2.45 15.27
C VAL A 318 8.27 3.67 15.95
N ASN A 319 7.07 3.50 16.52
CA ASN A 319 6.29 4.54 17.21
C ASN A 319 6.18 4.30 18.73
N GLY A 320 6.99 3.39 19.31
CA GLY A 320 6.99 3.14 20.75
C GLY A 320 5.80 2.32 21.27
N SER A 321 5.09 1.68 20.37
CA SER A 321 4.03 0.71 20.64
C SER A 321 4.57 -0.71 20.42
N ILE A 322 3.76 -1.71 20.73
CA ILE A 322 4.04 -3.12 20.42
C ILE A 322 3.04 -3.58 19.37
N GLY A 323 3.53 -3.91 18.18
CA GLY A 323 2.72 -4.46 17.11
C GLY A 323 2.65 -5.99 17.21
N ILE A 324 1.50 -6.59 16.97
CA ILE A 324 1.31 -8.05 17.05
C ILE A 324 0.53 -8.51 15.83
N LEU A 325 1.12 -9.45 15.08
CA LEU A 325 0.48 -10.19 14.02
C LEU A 325 -0.12 -11.48 14.57
N PHE A 326 -1.38 -11.74 14.26
CA PHE A 326 -2.01 -13.04 14.41
C PHE A 326 -2.33 -13.60 13.03
N GLU A 327 -1.97 -14.86 12.78
CA GLU A 327 -2.26 -15.56 11.52
C GLU A 327 -2.94 -16.90 11.82
N GLN A 328 -4.21 -17.02 11.51
CA GLN A 328 -5.00 -18.25 11.65
C GLN A 328 -4.98 -19.05 10.36
N GLY A 329 -4.79 -20.37 10.41
CA GLY A 329 -5.06 -21.25 9.26
C GLY A 329 -6.51 -21.07 8.80
N SER A 330 -6.73 -20.64 7.55
CA SER A 330 -8.04 -20.22 7.05
C SER A 330 -8.91 -21.40 6.64
N SER A 331 -10.17 -21.41 7.06
CA SER A 331 -11.18 -22.33 6.49
C SER A 331 -11.63 -21.94 5.08
N ARG A 332 -11.21 -20.79 4.56
CA ARG A 332 -11.57 -20.22 3.24
C ARG A 332 -13.07 -20.09 2.96
N GLY A 333 -13.90 -20.60 3.79
CA GLY A 333 -15.35 -20.62 3.74
C GLY A 333 -15.88 -21.15 5.06
N HIS A 334 -16.95 -21.96 5.02
CA HIS A 334 -17.61 -22.43 6.24
C HIS A 334 -16.93 -23.67 6.86
N ILE A 335 -16.26 -24.51 6.05
CA ILE A 335 -15.57 -25.74 6.49
C ILE A 335 -14.61 -26.18 5.38
N GLN A 336 -13.41 -26.67 5.73
CA GLN A 336 -12.48 -27.18 4.72
C GLN A 336 -11.63 -28.33 5.27
N GLU A 337 -11.28 -29.31 4.43
CA GLU A 337 -10.27 -30.31 4.72
C GLU A 337 -8.88 -29.68 4.75
N SER A 338 -8.07 -30.08 5.72
CA SER A 338 -6.67 -29.69 5.85
C SER A 338 -5.79 -30.84 6.31
N GLU A 339 -4.47 -30.68 6.23
CA GLU A 339 -3.49 -31.62 6.82
C GLU A 339 -3.64 -31.76 8.33
N ASN A 340 -4.26 -30.79 8.99
CA ASN A 340 -4.55 -30.78 10.42
C ASN A 340 -5.97 -31.27 10.76
N GLY A 341 -6.68 -31.89 9.80
CA GLY A 341 -8.05 -32.34 9.94
C GLY A 341 -9.07 -31.35 9.39
N ILE A 342 -10.34 -31.57 9.73
CA ILE A 342 -11.43 -30.68 9.27
C ILE A 342 -11.35 -29.34 10.01
N LEU A 343 -11.18 -28.27 9.24
CA LEU A 343 -11.13 -26.90 9.74
C LEU A 343 -12.48 -26.22 9.55
N THR A 344 -13.14 -25.86 10.64
CA THR A 344 -14.45 -25.19 10.61
C THR A 344 -14.31 -23.68 10.83
N PHE A 345 -15.18 -22.90 10.22
CA PHE A 345 -15.21 -21.44 10.40
C PHE A 345 -15.41 -21.04 11.90
N PRO A 346 -16.31 -21.68 12.68
CA PRO A 346 -16.37 -21.42 14.12
C PRO A 346 -15.05 -21.65 14.86
N PHE A 347 -14.25 -22.67 14.49
CA PHE A 347 -12.96 -22.92 15.11
C PHE A 347 -11.98 -21.77 14.84
N THR A 348 -11.93 -21.27 13.61
CA THR A 348 -11.05 -20.15 13.28
C THR A 348 -11.45 -18.86 13.99
N ILE A 349 -12.75 -18.58 14.09
CA ILE A 349 -13.32 -17.46 14.86
C ILE A 349 -12.95 -17.57 16.35
N ARG A 350 -13.07 -18.78 16.94
CA ARG A 350 -12.74 -19.01 18.36
C ARG A 350 -11.27 -18.67 18.65
N ASN A 351 -10.35 -19.06 17.77
CA ASN A 351 -8.94 -18.76 17.95
C ASN A 351 -8.66 -17.26 17.91
N GLN A 352 -9.25 -16.53 16.95
CA GLN A 352 -9.14 -15.07 16.87
C GLN A 352 -9.72 -14.37 18.11
N PHE A 353 -10.88 -14.81 18.56
CA PHE A 353 -11.51 -14.30 19.78
C PHE A 353 -10.65 -14.59 21.02
N THR A 354 -10.09 -15.80 21.13
CA THR A 354 -9.21 -16.22 22.25
C THR A 354 -7.96 -15.36 22.31
N THR A 355 -7.34 -15.06 21.19
CA THR A 355 -6.14 -14.23 21.16
C THR A 355 -6.45 -12.75 21.38
N ALA A 356 -7.62 -12.26 20.99
CA ALA A 356 -8.08 -10.94 21.35
C ALA A 356 -8.24 -10.80 22.89
N LEU A 357 -8.84 -11.80 23.55
CA LEU A 357 -8.95 -11.84 25.01
C LEU A 357 -7.59 -11.96 25.72
N SER A 358 -6.70 -12.83 25.24
CA SER A 358 -5.38 -12.99 25.85
C SER A 358 -4.49 -11.73 25.67
N THR A 359 -4.75 -10.92 24.64
CA THR A 359 -4.11 -9.61 24.48
C THR A 359 -4.52 -8.63 25.61
N ILE A 360 -5.82 -8.56 25.93
CA ILE A 360 -6.25 -7.69 27.05
C ILE A 360 -5.85 -8.23 28.41
N GLU A 361 -5.72 -9.56 28.57
CA GLU A 361 -5.13 -10.19 29.77
C GLU A 361 -3.66 -9.78 29.94
N ALA A 362 -2.86 -9.87 28.89
CA ALA A 362 -1.47 -9.44 28.89
C ALA A 362 -1.37 -7.92 29.17
N ALA A 363 -2.18 -7.12 28.52
CA ALA A 363 -2.23 -5.66 28.73
C ALA A 363 -2.57 -5.30 30.16
N LYS A 364 -3.53 -5.98 30.81
CA LYS A 364 -3.89 -5.82 32.21
C LYS A 364 -2.70 -6.12 33.12
N ASN A 365 -2.06 -7.27 32.93
CA ASN A 365 -1.01 -7.77 33.83
C ASN A 365 0.33 -7.06 33.64
N MET A 366 0.64 -6.62 32.41
CA MET A 366 1.89 -5.95 32.07
C MET A 366 1.73 -4.41 31.96
N ARG A 367 0.59 -3.86 32.35
CA ARG A 367 0.18 -2.47 32.15
C ARG A 367 1.28 -1.45 32.43
N THR A 368 1.77 -1.40 33.64
CA THR A 368 2.79 -0.42 34.07
C THR A 368 4.10 -0.62 33.30
N LYS A 369 4.53 -1.88 33.10
CA LYS A 369 5.74 -2.21 32.34
C LYS A 369 5.69 -1.70 30.88
N ILE A 370 4.56 -1.84 30.23
CA ILE A 370 4.36 -1.41 28.84
C ILE A 370 4.23 0.13 28.74
N LEU A 371 3.54 0.78 29.67
CA LEU A 371 3.47 2.24 29.76
C LEU A 371 4.87 2.86 29.99
N ASP A 372 5.65 2.28 30.89
CA ASP A 372 7.04 2.70 31.16
C ASP A 372 7.96 2.48 29.96
N TYR A 373 7.77 1.37 29.22
CA TYR A 373 8.46 1.14 27.95
C TYR A 373 8.19 2.27 26.97
N GLN A 374 6.94 2.65 26.73
CA GLN A 374 6.58 3.72 25.80
C GLN A 374 7.18 5.07 26.24
N ARG A 375 7.06 5.43 27.53
CA ARG A 375 7.67 6.63 28.07
C ARG A 375 9.18 6.66 27.83
N LYS A 376 9.87 5.56 28.13
CA LYS A 376 11.32 5.42 27.95
C LYS A 376 11.72 5.47 26.48
N PHE A 377 10.96 4.84 25.58
CA PHE A 377 11.17 4.87 24.15
C PHE A 377 11.28 6.30 23.63
N TYR A 378 10.34 7.17 23.97
CA TYR A 378 10.34 8.57 23.55
C TYR A 378 11.47 9.40 24.21
N ALA A 379 11.81 9.11 25.47
CA ALA A 379 12.94 9.74 26.14
C ALA A 379 14.28 9.38 25.47
N ASP A 380 14.50 8.11 25.17
CA ASP A 380 15.70 7.61 24.49
C ASP A 380 15.84 8.23 23.08
N MET A 381 14.76 8.31 22.32
CA MET A 381 14.74 8.91 20.98
C MET A 381 15.15 10.40 21.00
N ARG A 382 14.66 11.18 21.96
CA ARG A 382 15.05 12.58 22.13
C ARG A 382 16.53 12.70 22.46
N ALA A 383 17.04 11.85 23.33
CA ALA A 383 18.45 11.80 23.67
C ALA A 383 19.32 11.43 22.45
N GLU A 384 18.89 10.51 21.63
CA GLU A 384 19.52 10.14 20.35
C GLU A 384 19.52 11.33 19.37
N ALA A 385 18.37 11.98 19.18
CA ALA A 385 18.21 13.11 18.26
C ALA A 385 19.08 14.32 18.67
N SER A 386 19.16 14.63 19.97
CA SER A 386 19.97 15.74 20.47
C SER A 386 21.46 15.58 20.15
N ARG A 387 21.96 14.34 20.18
CA ARG A 387 23.38 13.98 19.88
C ARG A 387 23.66 13.81 18.39
N ASN A 388 22.61 13.70 17.56
CA ASN A 388 22.79 13.49 16.12
C ASN A 388 23.42 14.72 15.46
N ARG A 389 24.42 14.48 14.58
CA ARG A 389 25.04 15.55 13.76
C ARG A 389 24.08 16.09 12.70
N THR A 390 23.17 15.26 12.20
CA THR A 390 22.10 15.69 11.29
C THR A 390 21.00 16.38 12.11
N LYS A 391 20.85 17.70 11.94
CA LYS A 391 19.85 18.51 12.64
C LYS A 391 18.55 18.64 11.84
N GLY A 392 18.63 18.42 10.54
CA GLY A 392 17.47 18.44 9.65
C GLY A 392 17.73 17.70 8.36
N ILE A 393 16.64 17.44 7.64
CA ILE A 393 16.67 16.87 6.28
C ILE A 393 15.97 17.85 5.36
N ILE A 394 16.66 18.30 4.31
CA ILE A 394 16.07 19.10 3.23
C ILE A 394 15.66 18.18 2.09
N PHE A 395 14.48 18.41 1.50
CA PHE A 395 14.03 17.70 0.31
C PHE A 395 13.18 18.61 -0.58
N GLY A 396 13.18 18.34 -1.88
CA GLY A 396 12.33 19.06 -2.82
C GLY A 396 12.67 18.84 -4.29
N ASP A 397 11.83 19.40 -5.16
CA ASP A 397 12.06 19.44 -6.59
C ASP A 397 11.90 20.89 -7.12
N SER A 398 12.98 21.44 -7.66
CA SER A 398 13.03 22.83 -8.13
C SER A 398 12.07 23.14 -9.31
N LYS A 399 11.50 22.11 -9.95
CA LYS A 399 10.56 22.23 -11.08
C LYS A 399 9.17 21.64 -10.82
N ASP A 400 8.97 20.94 -9.67
CA ASP A 400 7.71 20.27 -9.35
C ASP A 400 7.36 20.41 -7.87
N ALA A 401 6.71 21.52 -7.51
CA ALA A 401 6.25 21.77 -6.16
C ALA A 401 5.19 20.75 -5.69
N LEU A 402 4.40 20.20 -6.63
CA LEU A 402 3.34 19.25 -6.30
C LEU A 402 3.87 17.90 -5.87
N ARG A 403 4.91 17.40 -6.50
CA ARG A 403 5.53 16.16 -6.09
C ARG A 403 6.17 16.31 -4.71
N THR A 404 6.77 17.46 -4.43
CA THR A 404 7.25 17.82 -3.09
C THR A 404 6.12 17.90 -2.07
N TYR A 405 4.98 18.51 -2.45
CA TYR A 405 3.76 18.54 -1.63
C TYR A 405 3.31 17.13 -1.24
N HIS A 406 3.25 16.19 -2.18
CA HIS A 406 2.78 14.82 -1.88
C HIS A 406 3.69 14.04 -0.93
N LEU A 407 5.01 14.28 -0.93
CA LEU A 407 5.88 13.73 0.10
C LEU A 407 5.63 14.40 1.46
N ALA A 408 5.53 15.73 1.47
CA ALA A 408 5.20 16.47 2.69
C ALA A 408 3.82 16.09 3.26
N GLU A 409 2.85 15.75 2.38
CA GLU A 409 1.52 15.24 2.78
C GLU A 409 1.61 13.93 3.57
N ILE A 410 2.53 13.02 3.22
CA ILE A 410 2.78 11.80 4.00
C ILE A 410 3.33 12.18 5.39
N LEU A 411 4.30 13.10 5.46
CA LEU A 411 4.84 13.57 6.73
C LEU A 411 3.76 14.20 7.62
N ASN A 412 2.90 15.03 7.03
CA ASN A 412 1.78 15.68 7.74
C ASN A 412 0.79 14.65 8.30
N ARG A 413 0.46 13.58 7.55
CA ARG A 413 -0.40 12.49 8.04
C ARG A 413 0.21 11.76 9.23
N HIS A 414 1.53 11.66 9.28
CA HIS A 414 2.27 11.11 10.43
C HIS A 414 2.59 12.13 11.52
N LYS A 415 2.00 13.33 11.47
CA LYS A 415 2.20 14.42 12.45
C LYS A 415 3.67 14.83 12.59
N ILE A 416 4.48 14.63 11.54
CA ILE A 416 5.87 15.09 11.46
C ILE A 416 5.87 16.56 11.05
N LYS A 417 6.52 17.40 11.86
CA LYS A 417 6.67 18.83 11.61
C LYS A 417 7.73 19.09 10.54
N PHE A 418 7.48 20.07 9.69
CA PHE A 418 8.41 20.53 8.67
C PHE A 418 8.26 22.03 8.43
N HIS A 419 9.31 22.64 7.88
CA HIS A 419 9.43 24.07 7.66
C HIS A 419 9.55 24.39 6.18
N GLU A 420 9.04 25.55 5.77
CA GLU A 420 9.41 26.15 4.51
C GLU A 420 10.89 26.54 4.49
N LEU A 421 11.46 26.79 3.31
CA LEU A 421 12.75 27.44 3.21
C LEU A 421 12.63 28.94 3.50
N ALA A 422 13.60 29.51 4.23
CA ALA A 422 13.71 30.96 4.40
C ALA A 422 13.98 31.66 3.05
N SER A 423 14.85 31.07 2.23
CA SER A 423 15.22 31.53 0.89
C SER A 423 15.71 30.33 0.05
N ASP A 424 15.95 30.56 -1.24
CA ASP A 424 16.61 29.56 -2.11
C ASP A 424 18.00 29.24 -1.55
N VAL A 425 18.39 27.96 -1.58
CA VAL A 425 19.67 27.49 -1.06
C VAL A 425 20.28 26.41 -1.95
N THR A 426 21.60 26.44 -2.11
CA THR A 426 22.34 25.39 -2.82
C THR A 426 23.20 24.59 -1.84
N ILE A 427 22.97 23.28 -1.76
CA ILE A 427 23.66 22.37 -0.85
C ILE A 427 24.18 21.19 -1.68
N ALA A 428 25.46 20.88 -1.56
CA ALA A 428 26.14 19.81 -2.31
C ALA A 428 25.86 19.87 -3.83
N GLY A 429 25.84 21.07 -4.43
CA GLY A 429 25.57 21.29 -5.85
C GLY A 429 24.12 21.16 -6.29
N LYS A 430 23.18 20.95 -5.36
CA LYS A 430 21.73 20.87 -5.63
C LYS A 430 21.05 22.14 -5.13
N THR A 431 20.21 22.73 -5.97
CA THR A 431 19.45 23.95 -5.63
C THR A 431 18.05 23.59 -5.17
N TYR A 432 17.74 23.99 -3.96
CA TYR A 432 16.43 23.90 -3.33
C TYR A 432 15.76 25.27 -3.36
N LYS A 433 14.55 25.34 -3.88
CA LYS A 433 13.81 26.60 -4.03
C LYS A 433 12.77 26.77 -2.94
N LYS A 434 12.62 27.99 -2.43
CA LYS A 434 11.50 28.37 -1.58
C LYS A 434 10.17 28.11 -2.32
N GLY A 435 9.17 27.56 -1.64
CA GLY A 435 7.89 27.13 -2.22
C GLY A 435 7.94 25.78 -2.98
N HIS A 436 9.13 25.20 -3.20
CA HIS A 436 9.34 23.92 -3.87
C HIS A 436 10.08 22.90 -2.99
N SER A 437 10.45 23.29 -1.78
CA SER A 437 11.26 22.44 -0.89
C SER A 437 10.90 22.69 0.56
N TYR A 438 11.11 21.66 1.39
CA TYR A 438 10.88 21.71 2.83
C TYR A 438 12.09 21.22 3.61
N ILE A 439 12.16 21.61 4.89
CA ILE A 439 13.12 21.11 5.86
C ILE A 439 12.39 20.42 6.99
N VAL A 440 12.77 19.18 7.29
CA VAL A 440 12.29 18.39 8.42
C VAL A 440 13.34 18.43 9.52
N PRO A 441 13.09 19.10 10.67
CA PRO A 441 13.96 18.98 11.83
C PRO A 441 14.00 17.53 12.31
N THR A 442 15.18 17.01 12.63
CA THR A 442 15.31 15.63 13.15
C THR A 442 15.07 15.54 14.66
N ASN A 443 15.22 16.63 15.39
CA ASN A 443 14.92 16.70 16.82
C ASN A 443 13.47 17.13 17.06
N GLN A 444 12.56 16.17 16.94
CA GLN A 444 11.13 16.30 17.21
C GLN A 444 10.56 15.01 17.82
N LYS A 445 9.26 14.86 17.91
CA LYS A 445 8.59 13.78 18.67
C LYS A 445 9.07 12.37 18.28
N ASN A 446 9.17 12.05 17.00
CA ASN A 446 9.55 10.71 16.52
C ASN A 446 10.68 10.74 15.47
N PRO A 447 11.96 10.89 15.89
CA PRO A 447 13.10 10.91 14.97
C PRO A 447 13.35 9.55 14.29
N ARG A 448 12.95 8.41 14.90
CA ARG A 448 13.12 7.08 14.30
C ARG A 448 12.18 6.89 13.11
N LEU A 449 10.94 7.37 13.20
CA LEU A 449 10.01 7.35 12.07
C LEU A 449 10.53 8.21 10.90
N ILE A 450 11.06 9.40 11.19
CA ILE A 450 11.70 10.25 10.17
C ILE A 450 12.86 9.49 9.54
N LYS A 451 13.73 8.89 10.35
CA LYS A 451 14.85 8.10 9.85
C LYS A 451 14.38 6.94 8.98
N ALA A 452 13.34 6.21 9.40
CA ALA A 452 12.76 5.11 8.63
C ALA A 452 12.29 5.54 7.23
N MET A 453 11.76 6.78 7.09
CA MET A 453 11.28 7.32 5.81
C MET A 453 12.39 7.81 4.88
N PHE A 454 13.53 8.26 5.43
CA PHE A 454 14.57 8.96 4.66
C PHE A 454 15.89 8.19 4.52
N GLU A 455 16.14 7.17 5.34
CA GLU A 455 17.42 6.46 5.29
C GLU A 455 17.56 5.60 4.03
N LYS A 456 18.82 5.42 3.62
CA LYS A 456 19.26 4.39 2.69
C LYS A 456 19.88 3.26 3.49
N ARG A 457 19.54 2.04 3.18
CA ARG A 457 20.13 0.85 3.82
C ARG A 457 20.50 -0.17 2.75
N THR A 458 21.74 -0.64 2.78
CA THR A 458 22.30 -1.63 1.84
C THR A 458 23.01 -2.78 2.54
N THR A 459 23.00 -2.78 3.89
CA THR A 459 23.59 -3.83 4.71
C THR A 459 22.54 -4.37 5.67
N PHE A 460 22.45 -5.70 5.77
CA PHE A 460 21.42 -6.41 6.52
C PHE A 460 22.05 -7.56 7.32
N VAL A 461 21.38 -7.95 8.39
CA VAL A 461 21.78 -9.11 9.22
C VAL A 461 21.35 -10.41 8.53
N ASP A 462 20.14 -10.41 7.93
CA ASP A 462 19.59 -11.54 7.19
C ASP A 462 19.37 -11.15 5.72
N SER A 463 19.36 -12.13 4.83
CA SER A 463 19.15 -11.98 3.39
C SER A 463 17.73 -12.31 2.95
N LEU A 464 16.88 -12.72 3.87
CA LEU A 464 15.50 -13.12 3.61
C LEU A 464 14.54 -12.01 4.05
N PHE A 465 13.62 -11.66 3.16
CA PHE A 465 12.61 -10.64 3.39
C PHE A 465 11.24 -11.20 3.02
N TYR A 466 10.29 -11.06 3.92
CA TYR A 466 8.90 -11.40 3.65
C TYR A 466 8.28 -10.44 2.62
N ASP A 467 8.73 -9.18 2.62
CA ASP A 467 8.26 -8.12 1.74
C ASP A 467 9.44 -7.30 1.17
N VAL A 468 9.30 -5.98 1.05
CA VAL A 468 10.34 -5.11 0.51
C VAL A 468 11.48 -4.88 1.53
N SER A 469 12.69 -4.73 1.01
CA SER A 469 13.88 -4.39 1.81
C SER A 469 14.20 -2.90 1.83
N ALA A 470 13.52 -2.08 1.01
CA ALA A 470 13.70 -0.63 0.95
C ALA A 470 12.45 0.12 0.50
N TRP A 471 12.29 1.35 1.02
CA TRP A 471 11.16 2.25 0.71
C TRP A 471 11.54 3.73 0.77
N THR A 472 12.81 4.10 0.87
CA THR A 472 13.35 5.47 0.99
C THR A 472 12.53 6.49 0.20
N PHE A 473 11.68 7.28 0.86
CA PHE A 473 10.68 8.13 0.20
C PHE A 473 11.25 9.17 -0.77
N PRO A 474 12.32 9.93 -0.46
CA PRO A 474 12.86 10.85 -1.45
C PRO A 474 13.26 10.18 -2.77
N LEU A 475 13.74 8.93 -2.73
CA LEU A 475 14.07 8.17 -3.93
C LEU A 475 12.81 7.75 -4.69
N SER A 476 11.77 7.27 -3.99
CA SER A 476 10.50 6.88 -4.60
C SER A 476 9.75 8.07 -5.23
N PHE A 477 10.02 9.28 -4.74
CA PHE A 477 9.52 10.53 -5.31
C PHE A 477 10.48 11.14 -6.35
N ASN A 478 11.64 10.53 -6.60
CA ASN A 478 12.70 11.06 -7.47
C ASN A 478 13.03 12.53 -7.17
N MET A 479 13.29 12.82 -5.89
CA MET A 479 13.57 14.15 -5.37
C MET A 479 15.02 14.32 -4.99
N ASP A 480 15.49 15.55 -5.06
CA ASP A 480 16.71 15.93 -4.38
C ASP A 480 16.48 15.99 -2.87
N TYR A 481 17.40 15.45 -2.09
CA TYR A 481 17.39 15.56 -0.63
C TYR A 481 18.80 15.50 -0.04
N GLY A 482 18.95 15.95 1.20
CA GLY A 482 20.23 15.95 1.88
C GLY A 482 20.11 16.22 3.38
N ASN A 483 21.15 15.83 4.12
CA ASN A 483 21.24 16.06 5.55
C ASN A 483 21.80 17.47 5.82
N LEU A 484 21.26 18.13 6.85
CA LEU A 484 21.66 19.44 7.32
C LEU A 484 22.32 19.33 8.70
N SER A 485 23.46 19.97 8.90
CA SER A 485 24.13 20.10 10.22
C SER A 485 23.56 21.24 11.08
N SER A 486 22.72 22.11 10.49
CA SER A 486 22.03 23.19 11.17
C SER A 486 20.70 23.51 10.50
N LEU A 487 19.82 24.24 11.19
CA LEU A 487 18.51 24.66 10.68
C LEU A 487 18.49 26.13 10.21
N VAL A 488 19.64 26.74 9.94
CA VAL A 488 19.74 28.15 9.54
C VAL A 488 18.93 28.52 8.30
N ASN A 489 18.69 27.57 7.41
CA ASN A 489 17.89 27.76 6.20
C ASN A 489 16.38 27.47 6.40
N ALA A 490 15.95 27.05 7.59
CA ALA A 490 14.56 26.83 7.89
C ALA A 490 13.82 28.17 8.07
N GLY A 491 12.72 28.32 7.37
CA GLY A 491 11.75 29.40 7.55
C GLY A 491 10.69 29.02 8.61
N SER A 492 9.46 29.50 8.40
CA SER A 492 8.34 29.21 9.30
C SER A 492 7.97 27.71 9.29
N GLU A 493 7.54 27.18 10.44
CA GLU A 493 6.88 25.87 10.50
C GLU A 493 5.59 25.92 9.67
N VAL A 494 5.33 24.89 8.88
CA VAL A 494 4.12 24.77 8.07
C VAL A 494 2.99 24.28 8.96
N VAL A 495 2.10 25.19 9.35
CA VAL A 495 0.91 24.89 10.18
C VAL A 495 -0.31 24.67 9.28
N ASP A 496 -0.56 25.57 8.34
CA ASP A 496 -1.62 25.46 7.34
C ASP A 496 -1.05 24.85 6.05
N PHE A 497 -1.13 23.51 5.96
CA PHE A 497 -0.54 22.75 4.85
C PHE A 497 -1.51 22.69 3.67
N GLN A 498 -1.29 23.56 2.69
CA GLN A 498 -2.14 23.70 1.51
C GLN A 498 -1.48 23.18 0.23
N LYS A 499 -2.30 22.60 -0.64
CA LYS A 499 -1.87 22.18 -1.96
C LYS A 499 -1.47 23.39 -2.81
N PRO A 500 -0.29 23.39 -3.48
CA PRO A 500 0.10 24.46 -4.39
C PRO A 500 -0.96 24.73 -5.46
N SER A 501 -1.30 25.98 -5.67
CA SER A 501 -2.22 26.42 -6.73
C SER A 501 -1.51 26.47 -8.09
N GLY A 502 -2.27 26.29 -9.15
CA GLY A 502 -1.81 26.51 -10.51
C GLY A 502 -2.49 27.76 -11.12
N GLY A 503 -2.03 28.19 -12.27
CA GLY A 503 -2.65 29.33 -12.96
C GLY A 503 -2.10 29.58 -14.37
N VAL A 504 -2.69 30.55 -15.04
CA VAL A 504 -2.22 31.10 -16.34
C VAL A 504 -1.68 32.49 -16.06
N ASP A 505 -0.44 32.76 -16.43
CA ASP A 505 0.24 34.01 -16.11
C ASP A 505 -0.33 35.23 -16.86
N LYS A 506 -0.66 35.07 -18.16
CA LYS A 506 -1.27 36.13 -18.98
C LYS A 506 -2.12 35.55 -20.12
N LYS A 507 -3.10 36.30 -20.55
CA LYS A 507 -3.87 35.95 -21.76
C LYS A 507 -2.98 36.07 -23.01
N SER A 508 -3.13 35.11 -23.92
CA SER A 508 -2.41 35.10 -25.20
C SER A 508 -3.37 35.05 -26.38
N ASN A 509 -2.99 35.75 -27.45
CA ASN A 509 -3.61 35.62 -28.78
C ASN A 509 -2.78 34.73 -29.73
N TYR A 510 -1.68 34.17 -29.27
CA TYR A 510 -0.76 33.33 -30.05
C TYR A 510 -0.74 31.89 -29.63
N ALA A 511 -0.20 31.59 -28.39
CA ALA A 511 -0.13 30.23 -27.85
C ALA A 511 -0.01 30.23 -26.33
N TYR A 512 -0.29 29.06 -25.74
CA TYR A 512 -0.06 28.78 -24.34
C TYR A 512 0.92 27.61 -24.21
N LEU A 513 1.88 27.72 -23.27
CA LEU A 513 2.93 26.73 -23.04
C LEU A 513 2.93 26.24 -21.59
N PHE A 514 3.14 24.93 -21.38
CA PHE A 514 3.49 24.39 -20.07
C PHE A 514 4.53 23.27 -20.19
N GLU A 515 5.47 23.27 -19.26
CA GLU A 515 6.51 22.25 -19.22
C GLU A 515 5.94 20.92 -18.70
N TRP A 516 6.51 19.79 -19.13
CA TRP A 516 6.05 18.46 -18.76
C TRP A 516 6.58 18.01 -17.37
N HIS A 517 7.30 18.83 -16.64
CA HIS A 517 7.92 18.49 -15.34
C HIS A 517 6.91 18.33 -14.21
N GLU A 518 5.89 19.20 -14.12
CA GLU A 518 4.92 19.17 -13.03
C GLU A 518 4.09 17.87 -13.03
N TYR A 519 3.81 17.36 -11.84
CA TYR A 519 3.24 16.00 -11.65
C TYR A 519 1.89 15.82 -12.38
N TYR A 520 1.02 16.82 -12.34
CA TYR A 520 -0.33 16.75 -12.93
C TYR A 520 -0.44 17.25 -14.39
N THR A 521 0.66 17.45 -15.10
CA THR A 521 0.62 17.80 -16.53
C THR A 521 -0.13 16.78 -17.39
N PRO A 522 -0.06 15.43 -17.13
CA PRO A 522 -0.91 14.47 -17.83
C PRO A 522 -2.42 14.72 -17.64
N LYS A 523 -2.84 15.11 -16.43
CA LYS A 523 -4.24 15.48 -16.13
C LYS A 523 -4.68 16.70 -16.94
N ALA A 524 -3.84 17.73 -16.99
CA ALA A 524 -4.11 18.94 -17.75
C ALA A 524 -4.20 18.65 -19.26
N LEU A 525 -3.21 17.94 -19.80
CA LEU A 525 -3.21 17.55 -21.23
C LEU A 525 -4.44 16.71 -21.59
N ASN A 526 -4.80 15.72 -20.76
CA ASN A 526 -6.01 14.92 -20.98
C ASN A 526 -7.28 15.78 -21.04
N LYS A 527 -7.43 16.79 -20.16
CA LYS A 527 -8.57 17.72 -20.17
C LYS A 527 -8.63 18.54 -21.47
N ILE A 528 -7.48 19.03 -21.93
CA ILE A 528 -7.34 19.80 -23.16
C ILE A 528 -7.75 18.94 -24.36
N LEU A 529 -7.21 17.72 -24.47
CA LEU A 529 -7.52 16.80 -25.58
C LEU A 529 -8.98 16.29 -25.53
N LYS A 530 -9.54 16.08 -24.32
CA LYS A 530 -10.93 15.68 -24.13
C LYS A 530 -11.91 16.76 -24.57
N LYS A 531 -11.55 18.05 -24.42
CA LYS A 531 -12.34 19.19 -24.97
C LYS A 531 -12.27 19.26 -26.50
N GLY A 532 -11.37 18.47 -27.12
CA GLY A 532 -11.17 18.46 -28.59
C GLY A 532 -10.26 19.59 -29.08
N LEU A 533 -9.45 20.13 -28.17
CA LEU A 533 -8.46 21.16 -28.49
C LEU A 533 -7.18 20.54 -29.04
N ARG A 534 -6.50 21.28 -29.92
CA ARG A 534 -5.21 20.89 -30.47
C ARG A 534 -4.11 21.21 -29.46
N ALA A 535 -3.21 20.26 -29.26
CA ALA A 535 -1.97 20.43 -28.50
C ALA A 535 -0.82 19.76 -29.22
N LYS A 536 0.38 20.30 -29.07
CA LYS A 536 1.62 19.77 -29.62
C LYS A 536 2.67 19.64 -28.52
N THR A 537 3.68 18.78 -28.72
CA THR A 537 4.81 18.62 -27.81
C THR A 537 6.14 18.93 -28.49
N ALA A 538 7.02 19.62 -27.78
CA ALA A 538 8.35 19.97 -28.27
C ALA A 538 9.30 18.75 -28.18
N LYS A 539 9.98 18.43 -29.31
CA LYS A 539 11.02 17.37 -29.37
C LYS A 539 12.41 17.90 -29.03
N SER A 540 12.58 19.19 -28.94
CA SER A 540 13.87 19.85 -28.65
C SER A 540 13.67 21.01 -27.68
N PRO A 541 14.66 21.33 -26.85
CA PRO A 541 14.61 22.49 -25.98
C PRO A 541 14.65 23.82 -26.76
N PHE A 542 14.04 24.84 -26.21
CA PHE A 542 14.06 26.20 -26.79
C PHE A 542 14.01 27.27 -25.70
N THR A 543 14.29 28.51 -26.07
CA THR A 543 14.15 29.66 -25.16
C THR A 543 13.22 30.69 -25.77
N LEU A 544 12.20 31.11 -25.02
CA LEU A 544 11.19 32.06 -25.45
C LEU A 544 10.92 33.07 -24.31
N GLU A 545 10.92 34.36 -24.65
CA GLU A 545 10.70 35.45 -23.69
C GLU A 545 11.60 35.32 -22.42
N GLY A 546 12.89 34.90 -22.59
CA GLY A 546 13.86 34.72 -21.53
C GLY A 546 13.76 33.44 -20.72
N LYS A 547 12.69 32.67 -20.88
CA LYS A 547 12.47 31.35 -20.20
C LYS A 547 12.97 30.21 -21.08
N LYS A 548 13.74 29.29 -20.48
CA LYS A 548 14.11 28.02 -21.11
C LYS A 548 12.99 27.00 -20.94
N TYR A 549 12.60 26.35 -22.02
CA TYR A 549 11.65 25.25 -22.09
C TYR A 549 12.39 23.98 -22.48
N ASP A 550 11.99 22.87 -21.85
CA ASP A 550 12.65 21.59 -22.00
C ASP A 550 11.89 20.63 -22.95
N TYR A 551 12.48 19.50 -23.25
CA TYR A 551 11.83 18.40 -23.97
C TYR A 551 10.44 18.09 -23.40
N GLY A 552 9.48 17.80 -24.27
CA GLY A 552 8.13 17.46 -23.86
C GLY A 552 7.26 18.66 -23.49
N THR A 553 7.73 19.89 -23.62
CA THR A 553 6.92 21.11 -23.41
C THR A 553 5.68 21.06 -24.29
N ILE A 554 4.51 21.25 -23.67
CA ILE A 554 3.22 21.25 -24.37
C ILE A 554 2.90 22.66 -24.84
N MET A 555 2.48 22.76 -26.11
CA MET A 555 1.99 23.97 -26.74
C MET A 555 0.52 23.81 -27.12
N VAL A 556 -0.31 24.77 -26.72
CA VAL A 556 -1.72 24.92 -27.15
C VAL A 556 -1.81 26.18 -27.99
N PRO A 557 -1.86 26.09 -29.34
CA PRO A 557 -1.99 27.25 -30.19
C PRO A 557 -3.37 27.88 -30.02
N VAL A 558 -3.49 29.22 -30.15
CA VAL A 558 -4.78 29.90 -30.07
C VAL A 558 -5.53 29.80 -31.42
N GLN A 559 -4.81 29.91 -32.52
CA GLN A 559 -5.39 29.87 -33.84
C GLN A 559 -5.92 28.46 -34.20
N ASN A 560 -7.03 28.42 -34.96
CA ASN A 560 -7.64 27.16 -35.40
C ASN A 560 -8.04 26.18 -34.28
N GLN A 561 -8.46 26.71 -33.15
CA GLN A 561 -9.07 25.95 -32.07
C GLN A 561 -10.61 25.92 -32.19
N LYS A 562 -11.25 24.98 -31.44
CA LYS A 562 -12.72 24.95 -31.33
C LYS A 562 -13.28 26.08 -30.46
N LEU A 563 -12.45 26.70 -29.64
CA LEU A 563 -12.77 27.81 -28.75
C LEU A 563 -12.15 29.10 -29.33
N ASN A 564 -12.82 30.23 -29.18
CA ASN A 564 -12.20 31.53 -29.41
C ASN A 564 -11.14 31.84 -28.33
N SER A 565 -10.39 32.94 -28.52
CA SER A 565 -9.27 33.28 -27.62
C SER A 565 -9.71 33.48 -26.15
N ASP A 566 -10.90 34.10 -25.92
CA ASP A 566 -11.41 34.37 -24.57
C ASP A 566 -11.87 33.09 -23.87
N ASP A 567 -12.64 32.28 -24.56
CA ASP A 567 -13.10 30.98 -24.05
C ASP A 567 -11.94 30.00 -23.80
N LEU A 568 -10.94 30.04 -24.71
CA LEU A 568 -9.73 29.20 -24.53
C LEU A 568 -8.94 29.62 -23.28
N HIS A 569 -8.74 30.94 -23.09
CA HIS A 569 -8.06 31.45 -21.90
C HIS A 569 -8.80 31.04 -20.62
N THR A 570 -10.11 31.26 -20.57
CA THR A 570 -10.95 30.88 -19.41
C THR A 570 -10.88 29.38 -19.14
N PHE A 571 -10.97 28.58 -20.19
CA PHE A 571 -10.85 27.12 -20.07
C PHE A 571 -9.45 26.69 -19.54
N LEU A 572 -8.37 27.24 -20.08
CA LEU A 572 -7.01 26.91 -19.65
C LEU A 572 -6.73 27.38 -18.23
N LYS A 573 -7.28 28.52 -17.80
CA LYS A 573 -7.23 28.98 -16.41
C LYS A 573 -7.84 27.93 -15.48
N LYS A 574 -9.04 27.45 -15.78
CA LYS A 574 -9.69 26.37 -15.01
C LYS A 574 -8.87 25.07 -15.03
N VAL A 575 -8.30 24.69 -16.18
CA VAL A 575 -7.43 23.50 -16.28
C VAL A 575 -6.20 23.65 -15.41
N ALA A 576 -5.55 24.82 -15.41
CA ALA A 576 -4.37 25.10 -14.61
C ALA A 576 -4.67 25.01 -13.11
N GLU A 577 -5.75 25.63 -12.65
CA GLU A 577 -6.22 25.62 -11.27
C GLU A 577 -6.54 24.18 -10.79
N GLU A 578 -7.39 23.43 -11.53
CA GLU A 578 -7.80 22.08 -11.18
C GLU A 578 -6.66 21.04 -11.27
N SER A 579 -5.64 21.32 -12.07
CA SER A 579 -4.45 20.47 -12.21
C SER A 579 -3.26 20.99 -11.41
N SER A 580 -3.38 22.17 -10.79
CA SER A 580 -2.30 22.82 -10.04
C SER A 580 -1.00 22.94 -10.86
N ILE A 581 -1.09 23.34 -12.13
CA ILE A 581 0.07 23.53 -13.02
C ILE A 581 0.17 24.97 -13.50
N ASN A 582 1.36 25.36 -13.92
CA ASN A 582 1.63 26.70 -14.43
C ASN A 582 1.61 26.72 -15.96
N ILE A 583 0.76 27.55 -16.54
CA ILE A 583 0.63 27.74 -17.97
C ILE A 583 1.08 29.17 -18.33
N ALA A 584 2.01 29.31 -19.27
CA ALA A 584 2.48 30.60 -19.76
C ALA A 584 1.78 30.96 -21.05
N GLY A 585 1.20 32.19 -21.13
CA GLY A 585 0.73 32.77 -22.36
C GLY A 585 1.90 33.44 -23.08
N VAL A 586 2.12 33.19 -24.39
CA VAL A 586 3.22 33.74 -25.17
C VAL A 586 2.73 34.56 -26.36
N SER A 587 3.45 35.63 -26.71
CA SER A 587 3.02 36.59 -27.74
C SER A 587 3.66 36.38 -29.11
N THR A 588 4.70 35.52 -29.15
CA THR A 588 5.47 35.24 -30.39
C THR A 588 5.82 33.78 -30.51
N GLY A 589 6.03 33.33 -31.74
CA GLY A 589 6.58 31.99 -32.04
C GLY A 589 8.06 31.97 -32.32
N LEU A 590 8.70 33.15 -32.42
CA LEU A 590 10.13 33.26 -32.69
C LEU A 590 10.92 32.97 -31.41
N THR A 591 11.74 31.96 -31.43
CA THR A 591 12.47 31.45 -30.25
C THR A 591 13.98 31.42 -30.50
N LYS A 592 14.74 31.17 -29.43
CA LYS A 592 16.13 30.69 -29.58
C LYS A 592 16.08 29.16 -29.49
N GLY A 593 16.21 28.47 -30.62
CA GLY A 593 16.04 27.03 -30.80
C GLY A 593 14.99 26.71 -31.86
N ILE A 594 14.03 25.86 -31.48
CA ILE A 594 12.92 25.51 -32.40
C ILE A 594 11.78 26.53 -32.24
N ASP A 595 11.39 27.19 -33.35
CA ASP A 595 10.23 28.06 -33.36
C ASP A 595 8.90 27.31 -33.16
N LEU A 596 7.88 27.95 -32.60
CA LEU A 596 6.61 27.28 -32.25
C LEU A 596 5.86 26.69 -33.45
N GLY A 597 6.18 27.14 -34.66
CA GLY A 597 5.69 26.57 -35.93
C GLY A 597 6.49 25.40 -36.48
N SER A 598 7.61 25.05 -35.87
CA SER A 598 8.53 24.00 -36.34
C SER A 598 7.87 22.62 -36.43
N ASN A 599 8.39 21.77 -37.31
CA ASN A 599 8.08 20.33 -37.37
C ASN A 599 8.59 19.55 -36.18
N ASP A 600 9.42 20.18 -35.31
CA ASP A 600 9.83 19.62 -34.03
C ASP A 600 8.78 19.82 -32.92
N PHE A 601 7.59 20.31 -33.26
CA PHE A 601 6.38 20.26 -32.42
C PHE A 601 5.41 19.24 -32.97
N ASP A 602 5.41 18.03 -32.44
CA ASP A 602 4.53 16.94 -32.86
C ASP A 602 3.13 17.08 -32.26
N PRO A 603 2.06 16.86 -33.06
CA PRO A 603 0.69 16.89 -32.58
C PRO A 603 0.40 15.71 -31.64
N ILE A 604 -0.28 15.98 -30.54
CA ILE A 604 -0.73 14.96 -29.58
C ILE A 604 -2.18 14.61 -29.85
N LYS A 605 -2.47 13.32 -29.98
CA LYS A 605 -3.83 12.80 -30.16
C LYS A 605 -4.46 12.47 -28.81
N LYS A 606 -5.81 12.47 -28.78
CA LYS A 606 -6.57 12.00 -27.62
C LYS A 606 -6.39 10.50 -27.47
N GLN A 607 -6.02 10.09 -26.26
CA GLN A 607 -5.80 8.68 -25.91
C GLN A 607 -7.11 8.00 -25.48
N LYS A 608 -7.25 6.73 -25.84
CA LYS A 608 -8.29 5.79 -25.39
C LYS A 608 -7.61 4.53 -24.87
N VAL A 609 -7.43 4.48 -23.57
CA VAL A 609 -6.59 3.46 -22.91
C VAL A 609 -7.44 2.31 -22.41
N ALA A 610 -6.98 1.08 -22.67
CA ALA A 610 -7.49 -0.14 -22.08
C ALA A 610 -6.40 -0.82 -21.20
N ILE A 611 -6.85 -1.58 -20.23
CA ILE A 611 -6.00 -2.42 -19.37
C ILE A 611 -6.59 -3.83 -19.28
N LEU A 612 -5.74 -4.83 -19.41
CA LEU A 612 -6.14 -6.22 -19.23
C LEU A 612 -6.28 -6.55 -17.74
N VAL A 613 -7.37 -7.21 -17.37
CA VAL A 613 -7.70 -7.63 -16.00
C VAL A 613 -8.30 -9.04 -16.03
N GLY A 614 -8.51 -9.65 -14.87
CA GLY A 614 -9.11 -10.97 -14.78
C GLY A 614 -8.11 -12.08 -14.48
N ASP A 615 -8.56 -13.33 -14.64
CA ASP A 615 -7.75 -14.49 -14.30
C ASP A 615 -6.39 -14.48 -15.01
N GLY A 616 -5.34 -14.80 -14.28
CA GLY A 616 -3.96 -14.76 -14.77
C GLY A 616 -3.26 -13.40 -14.60
N ILE A 617 -3.98 -12.32 -14.30
CA ILE A 617 -3.41 -10.98 -14.00
C ILE A 617 -3.23 -10.82 -12.50
N ARG A 618 -2.12 -10.20 -12.08
CA ARG A 618 -1.92 -9.81 -10.68
C ARG A 618 -2.79 -8.61 -10.32
N PRO A 619 -3.72 -8.73 -9.36
CA PRO A 619 -4.64 -7.65 -9.01
C PRO A 619 -3.93 -6.36 -8.59
N TYR A 620 -2.88 -6.45 -7.79
CA TYR A 620 -2.12 -5.28 -7.31
C TYR A 620 -1.54 -4.45 -8.46
N ASP A 621 -0.86 -5.10 -9.41
CA ASP A 621 -0.24 -4.43 -10.56
C ASP A 621 -1.30 -3.73 -11.44
N ALA A 622 -2.46 -4.35 -11.64
CA ALA A 622 -3.58 -3.75 -12.37
C ALA A 622 -4.24 -2.61 -11.59
N GLY A 623 -4.43 -2.80 -10.29
CA GLY A 623 -5.04 -1.83 -9.39
C GLY A 623 -4.25 -0.55 -9.24
N GLU A 624 -2.93 -0.64 -9.11
CA GLU A 624 -2.02 0.52 -9.04
C GLU A 624 -2.14 1.41 -10.29
N ILE A 625 -2.26 0.79 -11.47
CA ILE A 625 -2.45 1.50 -12.73
C ILE A 625 -3.85 2.12 -12.78
N TRP A 626 -4.89 1.36 -12.46
CA TRP A 626 -6.26 1.85 -12.45
C TRP A 626 -6.42 3.04 -11.50
N HIS A 627 -5.93 2.92 -10.26
CA HIS A 627 -5.94 3.99 -9.27
C HIS A 627 -5.23 5.25 -9.77
N LEU A 628 -4.04 5.11 -10.41
CA LEU A 628 -3.29 6.23 -10.96
C LEU A 628 -4.11 7.00 -12.01
N PHE A 629 -4.72 6.29 -12.96
CA PHE A 629 -5.53 6.89 -14.00
C PHE A 629 -6.76 7.59 -13.43
N ASP A 630 -7.49 6.91 -12.57
CA ASP A 630 -8.80 7.34 -12.08
C ASP A 630 -8.68 8.46 -11.04
N THR A 631 -7.94 8.25 -9.98
CA THR A 631 -7.88 9.17 -8.84
C THR A 631 -6.92 10.34 -9.05
N ARG A 632 -5.77 10.12 -9.70
CA ARG A 632 -4.74 11.17 -9.82
C ARG A 632 -4.83 11.95 -11.12
N TYR A 633 -4.97 11.27 -12.23
CA TYR A 633 -4.98 11.96 -13.54
C TYR A 633 -6.38 12.21 -14.08
N ASN A 634 -7.44 11.69 -13.44
CA ASN A 634 -8.83 11.81 -13.91
C ASN A 634 -8.95 11.39 -15.40
N MET A 635 -8.32 10.28 -15.72
CA MET A 635 -8.32 9.66 -17.05
C MET A 635 -9.14 8.37 -17.03
N LYS A 636 -10.02 8.22 -18.02
CA LYS A 636 -10.76 6.97 -18.20
C LYS A 636 -9.83 5.86 -18.66
N ILE A 637 -10.00 4.68 -18.10
CA ILE A 637 -9.35 3.45 -18.52
C ILE A 637 -10.40 2.34 -18.60
N THR A 638 -10.40 1.57 -19.70
CA THR A 638 -11.32 0.44 -19.87
C THR A 638 -10.66 -0.83 -19.36
N LYS A 639 -11.26 -1.47 -18.38
CA LYS A 639 -10.83 -2.77 -17.85
C LYS A 639 -11.39 -3.88 -18.73
N ILE A 640 -10.52 -4.58 -19.45
CA ILE A 640 -10.88 -5.70 -20.33
C ILE A 640 -10.55 -7.01 -19.63
N ASP A 641 -11.57 -7.82 -19.36
CA ASP A 641 -11.39 -9.15 -18.74
C ASP A 641 -10.77 -10.13 -19.74
N THR A 642 -9.76 -10.89 -19.29
CA THR A 642 -9.05 -11.91 -20.07
C THR A 642 -10.00 -12.91 -20.74
N ARG A 643 -11.10 -13.30 -20.07
CA ARG A 643 -12.11 -14.26 -20.58
C ARG A 643 -12.80 -13.78 -21.85
N TYR A 644 -13.00 -12.49 -22.00
CA TYR A 644 -13.74 -11.89 -23.13
C TYR A 644 -12.81 -11.23 -24.17
N PHE A 645 -11.48 -11.27 -23.96
CA PHE A 645 -10.51 -10.54 -24.76
C PHE A 645 -10.63 -10.81 -26.26
N ASN A 646 -10.85 -12.04 -26.65
CA ASN A 646 -10.94 -12.43 -28.08
C ASN A 646 -12.16 -11.81 -28.79
N SER A 647 -13.22 -11.43 -28.10
CA SER A 647 -14.41 -10.77 -28.64
C SER A 647 -14.33 -9.24 -28.65
N VAL A 648 -13.35 -8.62 -27.99
CA VAL A 648 -13.21 -7.17 -27.88
C VAL A 648 -12.73 -6.58 -29.19
N ASP A 649 -13.35 -5.50 -29.64
CA ASP A 649 -12.87 -4.69 -30.77
C ASP A 649 -11.76 -3.75 -30.25
N LEU A 650 -10.48 -4.05 -30.62
CA LEU A 650 -9.32 -3.28 -30.19
C LEU A 650 -9.18 -1.93 -30.94
N ASP A 651 -9.81 -1.74 -32.08
CA ASP A 651 -9.74 -0.48 -32.87
C ASP A 651 -10.39 0.72 -32.13
N LYS A 652 -11.17 0.41 -31.10
CA LYS A 652 -11.71 1.43 -30.17
C LYS A 652 -10.65 2.07 -29.29
N TYR A 653 -9.46 1.46 -29.15
CA TYR A 653 -8.41 1.88 -28.24
C TYR A 653 -7.15 2.33 -29.00
N THR A 654 -6.41 3.25 -28.39
CA THR A 654 -5.10 3.68 -28.85
C THR A 654 -3.98 2.93 -28.15
N ASP A 655 -4.23 2.56 -26.88
CA ASP A 655 -3.25 1.94 -26.00
C ASP A 655 -3.88 0.78 -25.24
N LEU A 656 -3.14 -0.33 -25.13
CA LEU A 656 -3.48 -1.50 -24.32
C LEU A 656 -2.36 -1.78 -23.32
N ILE A 657 -2.69 -1.72 -22.03
CA ILE A 657 -1.75 -2.05 -20.96
C ILE A 657 -1.94 -3.50 -20.53
N LEU A 658 -0.85 -4.24 -20.50
CA LEU A 658 -0.74 -5.60 -19.98
C LEU A 658 0.00 -5.57 -18.64
N PRO A 659 -0.69 -5.56 -17.50
CA PRO A 659 -0.05 -5.67 -16.19
C PRO A 659 0.67 -7.01 -16.03
N SER A 660 1.50 -7.11 -14.99
CA SER A 660 2.17 -8.38 -14.68
C SER A 660 1.14 -9.49 -14.41
N GLY A 661 1.42 -10.68 -14.94
CA GLY A 661 0.59 -11.86 -14.74
C GLY A 661 1.29 -12.98 -13.97
N TRP A 662 0.57 -14.06 -13.72
CA TRP A 662 1.10 -15.30 -13.18
C TRP A 662 1.61 -16.17 -14.32
N GLY A 663 2.93 -16.39 -14.41
CA GLY A 663 3.55 -17.21 -15.45
C GLY A 663 3.58 -16.55 -16.85
N SER A 664 3.69 -17.38 -17.88
CA SER A 664 3.88 -16.98 -19.30
C SER A 664 2.59 -17.06 -20.15
N ASN A 665 1.45 -17.37 -19.57
CA ASN A 665 0.18 -17.64 -20.27
C ASN A 665 -0.86 -16.55 -20.00
N LEU A 666 -0.50 -15.29 -20.30
CA LEU A 666 -1.40 -14.13 -20.11
C LEU A 666 -2.67 -14.22 -20.98
N LEU A 667 -2.48 -14.50 -22.25
CA LEU A 667 -3.50 -14.76 -23.27
C LEU A 667 -3.04 -15.90 -24.17
N ASP A 668 -3.97 -16.55 -24.83
CA ASP A 668 -3.70 -17.59 -25.82
C ASP A 668 -3.04 -17.03 -27.10
N LYS A 669 -2.69 -17.93 -28.04
CA LYS A 669 -2.10 -17.54 -29.32
C LYS A 669 -3.02 -16.62 -30.13
N LYS A 670 -4.35 -16.86 -30.09
CA LYS A 670 -5.33 -16.03 -30.82
C LYS A 670 -5.35 -14.60 -30.27
N GLY A 671 -5.31 -14.44 -28.94
CA GLY A 671 -5.21 -13.13 -28.30
C GLY A 671 -3.89 -12.43 -28.64
N ALA A 672 -2.78 -13.17 -28.69
CA ALA A 672 -1.49 -12.62 -29.06
C ALA A 672 -1.43 -12.14 -30.52
N ASP A 673 -1.94 -12.96 -31.46
CA ASP A 673 -2.02 -12.60 -32.87
C ASP A 673 -2.91 -11.37 -33.08
N LYS A 674 -4.04 -11.29 -32.41
CA LYS A 674 -4.93 -10.14 -32.42
C LYS A 674 -4.24 -8.84 -31.97
N ILE A 675 -3.49 -8.90 -30.85
CA ILE A 675 -2.69 -7.74 -30.39
C ILE A 675 -1.63 -7.38 -31.44
N LYS A 676 -0.95 -8.38 -31.98
CA LYS A 676 0.11 -8.16 -32.99
C LYS A 676 -0.42 -7.44 -34.23
N ASP A 677 -1.58 -7.83 -34.74
CA ASP A 677 -2.20 -7.21 -35.92
C ASP A 677 -2.70 -5.78 -35.60
N TRP A 678 -3.38 -5.59 -34.48
CA TRP A 678 -3.79 -4.26 -34.01
C TRP A 678 -2.59 -3.31 -33.81
N VAL A 679 -1.45 -3.79 -33.29
CA VAL A 679 -0.24 -2.98 -33.18
C VAL A 679 0.31 -2.62 -34.57
N LYS A 680 0.34 -3.58 -35.53
CA LYS A 680 0.78 -3.28 -36.90
C LYS A 680 -0.04 -2.16 -37.55
N ASP A 681 -1.32 -2.05 -37.20
CA ASP A 681 -2.23 -1.01 -37.74
C ASP A 681 -2.11 0.33 -37.02
N GLY A 682 -1.39 0.41 -35.90
CA GLY A 682 -1.06 1.66 -35.21
C GLY A 682 -1.30 1.70 -33.72
N GLY A 683 -1.76 0.59 -33.10
CA GLY A 683 -1.96 0.51 -31.66
C GLY A 683 -0.65 0.50 -30.87
N THR A 684 -0.70 0.88 -29.60
CA THR A 684 0.43 0.80 -28.66
C THR A 684 0.13 -0.23 -27.58
N VAL A 685 0.91 -1.29 -27.49
CA VAL A 685 0.84 -2.25 -26.38
C VAL A 685 1.97 -1.99 -25.37
N ILE A 686 1.61 -1.91 -24.09
CA ILE A 686 2.53 -1.62 -22.97
C ILE A 686 2.49 -2.80 -22.00
N GLY A 687 3.60 -3.53 -21.88
CA GLY A 687 3.73 -4.69 -20.97
C GLY A 687 4.60 -4.40 -19.77
N TYR A 688 4.27 -5.05 -18.66
CA TYR A 688 5.00 -4.95 -17.39
C TYR A 688 5.58 -6.28 -16.93
N ARG A 689 6.82 -6.26 -16.44
CA ARG A 689 7.46 -7.34 -15.69
C ARG A 689 7.38 -8.70 -16.44
N ASN A 690 6.66 -9.69 -15.93
CA ASN A 690 6.55 -11.03 -16.51
C ASN A 690 5.95 -11.06 -17.92
N VAL A 691 5.30 -10.01 -18.38
CA VAL A 691 4.85 -9.86 -19.77
C VAL A 691 6.03 -9.92 -20.74
N ALA A 692 7.26 -9.64 -20.30
CA ALA A 692 8.48 -9.83 -21.09
C ALA A 692 8.58 -11.25 -21.68
N ASN A 693 8.29 -12.27 -20.86
CA ASN A 693 8.33 -13.67 -21.31
C ASN A 693 7.22 -13.97 -22.32
N TRP A 694 6.05 -13.37 -22.13
CA TRP A 694 4.92 -13.51 -23.06
C TRP A 694 5.20 -12.78 -24.40
N PHE A 695 5.76 -11.57 -24.37
CA PHE A 695 6.20 -10.85 -25.58
C PHE A 695 7.24 -11.66 -26.37
N LYS A 696 8.21 -12.26 -25.68
CA LYS A 696 9.22 -13.12 -26.30
C LYS A 696 8.61 -14.37 -26.91
N LYS A 697 7.74 -15.09 -26.17
CA LYS A 697 7.06 -16.32 -26.61
C LYS A 697 6.23 -16.11 -27.88
N HIS A 698 5.53 -14.99 -27.95
CA HIS A 698 4.64 -14.65 -29.07
C HIS A 698 5.27 -13.71 -30.10
N GLU A 699 6.58 -13.50 -30.05
CA GLU A 699 7.37 -12.72 -31.04
C GLU A 699 6.91 -11.27 -31.25
N LEU A 700 6.26 -10.66 -30.22
CA LEU A 700 5.95 -9.24 -30.26
C LEU A 700 7.22 -8.40 -30.12
N MET A 701 8.18 -8.86 -29.32
CA MET A 701 9.47 -8.22 -29.11
C MET A 701 10.58 -9.27 -28.99
N LYS A 702 11.69 -9.08 -29.73
CA LYS A 702 12.90 -9.87 -29.52
C LYS A 702 13.58 -9.40 -28.26
N LEU A 703 13.76 -10.30 -27.29
CA LEU A 703 14.37 -9.98 -25.99
C LEU A 703 15.55 -10.92 -25.72
N GLU A 704 16.69 -10.32 -25.40
CA GLU A 704 17.84 -11.01 -24.87
C GLU A 704 17.93 -10.73 -23.37
N MET A 705 17.87 -11.80 -22.58
CA MET A 705 18.00 -11.73 -21.12
C MET A 705 19.41 -12.12 -20.72
N LYS A 706 19.95 -11.48 -19.69
CA LYS A 706 21.12 -12.00 -19.00
C LYS A 706 20.71 -13.29 -18.30
N LYS A 707 21.56 -14.31 -18.35
CA LYS A 707 21.28 -15.62 -17.75
C LYS A 707 21.91 -15.65 -16.36
N ASP A 708 21.15 -16.11 -15.41
CA ASP A 708 21.67 -16.59 -14.15
C ASP A 708 22.37 -17.92 -14.40
N THR A 709 23.63 -18.02 -13.97
CA THR A 709 24.46 -19.23 -14.04
C THR A 709 24.77 -19.76 -12.62
N LEU A 710 24.05 -19.26 -11.61
CA LEU A 710 24.28 -19.62 -10.23
C LEU A 710 24.00 -21.10 -9.99
N VAL A 711 24.96 -21.77 -9.40
CA VAL A 711 24.86 -23.15 -8.95
C VAL A 711 25.15 -23.18 -7.45
N ALA A 712 24.20 -23.67 -6.67
CA ALA A 712 24.39 -23.90 -5.24
C ALA A 712 25.51 -24.93 -5.01
N LYS A 713 26.66 -24.49 -4.51
CA LYS A 713 27.81 -25.35 -4.15
C LYS A 713 27.98 -25.37 -2.65
N ASN A 714 28.21 -26.55 -2.08
CA ASN A 714 28.41 -26.73 -0.63
C ASN A 714 27.22 -26.24 0.23
N ILE A 715 26.00 -26.33 -0.30
CA ILE A 715 24.75 -26.01 0.41
C ILE A 715 24.13 -27.31 0.88
N ALA A 716 23.86 -27.44 2.18
CA ALA A 716 23.11 -28.56 2.74
C ALA A 716 21.61 -28.49 2.35
N PHE A 717 20.92 -29.62 2.46
CA PHE A 717 19.52 -29.71 2.02
C PHE A 717 18.59 -28.78 2.82
N ASP A 718 18.79 -28.64 4.10
CA ASP A 718 18.07 -27.74 5.01
C ASP A 718 18.28 -26.26 4.68
N GLN A 719 19.43 -25.89 4.10
CA GLN A 719 19.76 -24.51 3.68
C GLN A 719 19.21 -24.16 2.29
N LYS A 720 18.59 -25.11 1.57
CA LYS A 720 18.08 -24.90 0.20
C LYS A 720 17.10 -23.75 0.08
N ASN A 721 16.17 -23.65 1.00
CA ASN A 721 15.12 -22.62 0.97
C ASN A 721 15.70 -21.23 1.24
N ASP A 722 16.62 -21.12 2.18
CA ASP A 722 17.30 -19.86 2.52
C ASP A 722 18.19 -19.40 1.37
N PHE A 723 18.95 -20.31 0.75
CA PHE A 723 19.73 -20.00 -0.43
C PHE A 723 18.85 -19.45 -1.58
N ASN A 724 17.74 -20.13 -1.88
CA ASN A 724 16.82 -19.69 -2.94
C ASN A 724 16.12 -18.37 -2.57
N GLY A 725 15.75 -18.19 -1.32
CA GLY A 725 15.14 -16.96 -0.79
C GLY A 725 16.07 -15.77 -0.91
N ALA A 726 17.36 -15.94 -0.62
CA ALA A 726 18.39 -14.92 -0.75
C ALA A 726 18.59 -14.44 -2.21
N GLN A 727 18.21 -15.25 -3.21
CA GLN A 727 18.27 -14.89 -4.63
C GLN A 727 17.02 -14.10 -5.12
N VAL A 728 16.02 -13.90 -4.28
CA VAL A 728 14.82 -13.15 -4.66
C VAL A 728 15.09 -11.65 -4.55
N THR A 729 14.88 -10.92 -5.64
CA THR A 729 14.80 -9.45 -5.60
C THR A 729 13.40 -9.06 -5.10
N GLY A 730 13.22 -9.04 -3.79
CA GLY A 730 11.91 -8.82 -3.13
C GLY A 730 11.37 -7.39 -3.27
N GLY A 731 12.29 -6.40 -3.31
CA GLY A 731 11.97 -4.99 -3.47
C GLY A 731 13.11 -4.11 -2.96
N ALA A 732 13.86 -3.53 -3.92
CA ALA A 732 14.97 -2.65 -3.66
C ALA A 732 15.01 -1.49 -4.66
N ILE A 733 15.80 -0.47 -4.40
CA ILE A 733 15.85 0.78 -5.17
C ILE A 733 17.20 0.87 -5.89
N PHE A 734 17.12 1.08 -7.21
CA PHE A 734 18.29 1.11 -8.09
C PHE A 734 18.34 2.38 -8.92
N GLU A 735 19.56 2.85 -9.20
CA GLU A 735 19.83 4.02 -10.03
C GLU A 735 19.97 3.62 -11.50
N ALA A 736 19.27 4.34 -12.38
CA ALA A 736 19.43 4.25 -13.81
C ALA A 736 19.77 5.62 -14.41
N LYS A 737 20.52 5.59 -15.55
CA LYS A 737 20.78 6.76 -16.39
C LYS A 737 19.61 6.97 -17.35
N LEU A 738 19.33 8.23 -17.67
CA LEU A 738 18.30 8.64 -18.62
C LEU A 738 18.92 9.38 -19.80
N ASP A 739 18.54 9.01 -21.01
CA ASP A 739 18.64 9.90 -22.18
C ASP A 739 17.38 10.78 -22.20
N ARG A 740 17.53 12.05 -21.80
CA ARG A 740 16.41 12.97 -21.67
C ARG A 740 15.84 13.44 -23.00
N SER A 741 16.54 13.22 -24.12
CA SER A 741 16.04 13.51 -25.46
C SER A 741 15.04 12.49 -25.97
N HIS A 742 15.03 11.26 -25.42
CA HIS A 742 14.07 10.22 -25.76
C HIS A 742 12.70 10.50 -25.12
N PRO A 743 11.57 10.36 -25.86
CA PRO A 743 10.23 10.71 -25.39
C PRO A 743 9.81 10.02 -24.08
N ILE A 744 10.30 8.80 -23.79
CA ILE A 744 10.01 8.11 -22.52
C ILE A 744 10.48 8.91 -21.30
N ASN A 745 11.49 9.75 -21.45
CA ASN A 745 12.13 10.49 -20.38
C ASN A 745 11.72 11.98 -20.32
N TYR A 746 10.74 12.41 -21.11
CA TYR A 746 10.26 13.80 -21.07
C TYR A 746 9.71 14.15 -19.69
N GLY A 747 10.00 15.36 -19.24
CA GLY A 747 9.61 15.87 -17.92
C GLY A 747 10.52 15.48 -16.75
N TYR A 748 11.59 14.71 -16.97
CA TYR A 748 12.65 14.50 -15.97
C TYR A 748 13.71 15.60 -16.08
N LYS A 749 14.05 16.23 -14.95
CA LYS A 749 15.07 17.32 -14.91
C LYS A 749 16.51 16.81 -14.87
N ASN A 750 16.73 15.61 -14.32
CA ASN A 750 18.01 14.98 -14.13
C ASN A 750 18.24 13.87 -15.17
N ASN A 751 19.49 13.54 -15.47
CA ASN A 751 19.88 12.41 -16.30
C ASN A 751 20.01 11.09 -15.51
N ARG A 752 19.42 11.02 -14.33
CA ARG A 752 19.36 9.84 -13.45
C ARG A 752 17.99 9.75 -12.81
N ILE A 753 17.56 8.52 -12.52
CA ILE A 753 16.30 8.18 -11.89
C ILE A 753 16.49 7.03 -10.90
N SER A 754 15.71 7.03 -9.82
CA SER A 754 15.57 5.89 -8.92
C SER A 754 14.39 5.03 -9.37
N LEU A 755 14.61 3.73 -9.50
CA LEU A 755 13.62 2.74 -9.93
C LEU A 755 13.43 1.70 -8.83
N PHE A 756 12.18 1.31 -8.60
CA PHE A 756 11.82 0.20 -7.73
C PHE A 756 11.79 -1.10 -8.52
N ARG A 757 12.47 -2.12 -7.99
CA ARG A 757 12.55 -3.41 -8.65
C ARG A 757 12.22 -4.55 -7.69
N ASN A 758 11.31 -5.42 -8.12
CA ASN A 758 10.94 -6.67 -7.46
C ASN A 758 10.78 -7.81 -8.49
N THR A 759 11.77 -7.94 -9.35
CA THR A 759 11.82 -8.96 -10.41
C THR A 759 13.26 -9.32 -10.75
N ASN A 760 13.50 -10.57 -11.16
CA ASN A 760 14.79 -11.06 -11.63
C ASN A 760 14.90 -11.09 -13.17
N ILE A 761 14.18 -10.24 -13.88
CA ILE A 761 14.24 -10.11 -15.33
C ILE A 761 15.28 -9.06 -15.71
N TYR A 762 16.45 -9.45 -16.19
CA TYR A 762 17.56 -8.56 -16.55
C TYR A 762 17.76 -8.59 -18.09
N LEU A 763 17.37 -7.49 -18.77
CA LEU A 763 17.47 -7.38 -20.21
C LEU A 763 18.85 -6.84 -20.63
N LYS A 764 19.46 -7.46 -21.66
CA LYS A 764 20.66 -6.91 -22.28
C LYS A 764 20.33 -5.61 -23.01
N PRO A 765 21.26 -4.63 -23.01
CA PRO A 765 21.12 -3.43 -23.82
C PRO A 765 21.15 -3.77 -25.32
N GLU A 766 20.53 -2.92 -26.12
CA GLU A 766 20.67 -2.93 -27.57
C GLU A 766 22.06 -2.43 -27.99
N LYS A 767 22.47 -2.76 -29.22
CA LYS A 767 23.80 -2.39 -29.73
C LYS A 767 23.99 -0.88 -29.87
N ASN A 768 22.94 -0.17 -30.30
CA ASN A 768 22.97 1.28 -30.42
C ASN A 768 22.63 1.93 -29.09
N SER A 769 23.38 2.94 -28.68
CA SER A 769 23.19 3.63 -27.41
C SER A 769 21.82 4.33 -27.32
N TYR A 770 21.32 4.88 -28.43
CA TYR A 770 20.04 5.59 -28.50
C TYR A 770 18.82 4.65 -28.35
N ASP A 771 18.99 3.34 -28.50
CA ASP A 771 17.95 2.33 -28.25
C ASP A 771 17.86 1.92 -26.75
N ASN A 772 18.70 2.52 -25.87
CA ASN A 772 18.78 2.25 -24.44
C ASN A 772 18.50 3.52 -23.62
N PRO A 773 17.32 4.15 -23.73
CA PRO A 773 17.05 5.46 -23.13
C PRO A 773 17.02 5.43 -21.60
N ILE A 774 16.84 4.25 -20.99
CA ILE A 774 16.95 4.01 -19.54
C ILE A 774 17.87 2.81 -19.35
N GLN A 775 18.96 3.01 -18.62
CA GLN A 775 19.95 1.96 -18.37
C GLN A 775 20.47 2.04 -16.93
N TYR A 776 20.49 0.92 -16.22
CA TYR A 776 21.10 0.84 -14.90
C TYR A 776 22.58 1.23 -14.93
N THR A 777 23.04 1.85 -13.85
CA THR A 777 24.45 2.26 -13.71
C THR A 777 25.36 1.04 -13.43
N ASN A 778 26.68 1.26 -13.41
CA ASN A 778 27.66 0.23 -13.01
C ASN A 778 27.61 -0.08 -11.51
N ASN A 779 27.06 0.84 -10.69
CA ASN A 779 26.83 0.65 -9.27
C ASN A 779 25.39 1.08 -8.99
N PRO A 780 24.39 0.23 -9.30
CA PRO A 780 23.00 0.64 -9.35
C PRO A 780 22.30 0.64 -8.00
N LEU A 781 22.72 -0.15 -7.01
CA LEU A 781 22.02 -0.27 -5.74
C LEU A 781 22.05 1.05 -4.95
N GLN A 782 20.87 1.60 -4.65
CA GLN A 782 20.75 2.81 -3.83
C GLN A 782 20.24 2.51 -2.42
N SER A 783 19.32 1.55 -2.29
CA SER A 783 18.77 1.12 -1.00
C SER A 783 18.07 -0.24 -1.17
N GLY A 784 18.18 -1.10 -0.19
CA GLY A 784 17.60 -2.44 -0.18
C GLY A 784 18.62 -3.54 -0.38
N TYR A 785 18.12 -4.78 -0.36
CA TYR A 785 18.89 -6.00 -0.50
C TYR A 785 18.81 -6.53 -1.94
N ILE A 786 19.94 -6.99 -2.42
CA ILE A 786 20.11 -7.81 -3.63
C ILE A 786 21.31 -8.73 -3.41
N SER A 787 21.23 -10.00 -3.86
CA SER A 787 22.40 -10.88 -3.83
C SER A 787 23.51 -10.38 -4.76
N GLU A 788 24.76 -10.71 -4.48
CA GLU A 788 25.92 -10.29 -5.29
C GLU A 788 25.76 -10.73 -6.76
N GLU A 789 25.25 -11.93 -6.99
CA GLU A 789 25.04 -12.49 -8.32
C GLU A 789 23.96 -11.71 -9.10
N ASN A 790 22.85 -11.37 -8.44
CA ASN A 790 21.81 -10.56 -9.05
C ASN A 790 22.26 -9.11 -9.25
N GLU A 791 23.14 -8.58 -8.39
CA GLU A 791 23.74 -7.26 -8.58
C GLU A 791 24.62 -7.23 -9.83
N GLU A 792 25.39 -8.28 -10.12
CA GLU A 792 26.15 -8.35 -11.37
C GLU A 792 25.22 -8.44 -12.62
N LEU A 793 24.08 -9.09 -12.51
CA LEU A 793 23.12 -9.16 -13.58
C LEU A 793 22.43 -7.82 -13.86
N ILE A 794 22.11 -7.04 -12.85
CA ILE A 794 21.45 -5.74 -13.03
C ILE A 794 22.38 -4.66 -13.59
N LYS A 795 23.69 -4.70 -13.28
CA LYS A 795 24.68 -3.73 -13.80
C LYS A 795 24.57 -3.59 -15.32
N ASN A 796 24.38 -2.36 -15.79
CA ASN A 796 24.23 -2.03 -17.21
C ASN A 796 23.08 -2.76 -17.95
N SER A 797 22.15 -3.42 -17.25
CA SER A 797 20.93 -3.92 -17.86
C SER A 797 19.96 -2.78 -18.15
N VAL A 798 18.91 -3.05 -18.92
CA VAL A 798 17.91 -2.04 -19.27
C VAL A 798 16.53 -2.42 -18.73
N PRO A 799 15.85 -1.51 -18.00
CA PRO A 799 14.51 -1.75 -17.46
C PRO A 799 13.38 -1.42 -18.46
N PHE A 800 13.73 -0.85 -19.59
CA PHE A 800 12.79 -0.37 -20.60
C PHE A 800 13.25 -0.76 -22.00
N LYS A 801 12.29 -1.21 -22.82
CA LYS A 801 12.49 -1.39 -24.26
C LYS A 801 11.26 -0.92 -25.01
N VAL A 802 11.49 -0.37 -26.19
CA VAL A 802 10.46 -0.04 -27.16
C VAL A 802 10.83 -0.60 -28.54
N LYS A 803 9.83 -1.10 -29.28
CA LYS A 803 10.00 -1.59 -30.65
C LYS A 803 8.83 -1.13 -31.53
N ARG A 804 9.16 -0.65 -32.69
CA ARG A 804 8.19 -0.41 -33.76
C ARG A 804 7.73 -1.75 -34.36
N LEU A 805 6.42 -1.96 -34.47
CA LEU A 805 5.83 -3.09 -35.16
C LEU A 805 4.73 -2.56 -36.10
N GLY A 806 5.02 -2.57 -37.43
CA GLY A 806 4.18 -1.91 -38.41
C GLY A 806 4.10 -0.39 -38.17
N LYS A 807 2.88 0.14 -37.96
CA LYS A 807 2.64 1.55 -37.63
C LYS A 807 2.65 1.82 -36.13
N GLY A 808 2.50 0.78 -35.28
CA GLY A 808 2.36 0.91 -33.83
C GLY A 808 3.64 0.62 -33.04
N ARG A 809 3.47 0.46 -31.73
CA ARG A 809 4.59 0.28 -30.78
C ARG A 809 4.31 -0.85 -29.80
N VAL A 810 5.36 -1.60 -29.50
CA VAL A 810 5.44 -2.53 -28.37
C VAL A 810 6.39 -1.93 -27.35
N ILE A 811 5.91 -1.67 -26.14
CA ILE A 811 6.65 -1.05 -25.03
C ILE A 811 6.70 -2.05 -23.88
N LEU A 812 7.86 -2.20 -23.25
CA LEU A 812 8.08 -3.10 -22.12
C LEU A 812 8.79 -2.37 -20.98
N PHE A 813 8.24 -2.48 -19.77
CA PHE A 813 8.89 -2.15 -18.51
C PHE A 813 9.16 -3.44 -17.73
N THR A 814 10.39 -3.66 -17.27
CA THR A 814 10.69 -4.78 -16.37
C THR A 814 10.43 -4.42 -14.91
N ASP A 815 10.28 -3.14 -14.58
CA ASP A 815 10.08 -2.62 -13.25
C ASP A 815 8.66 -2.07 -13.08
N ASN A 816 8.19 -1.99 -11.82
CA ASN A 816 6.90 -1.40 -11.51
C ASN A 816 7.03 0.14 -11.39
N THR A 817 6.40 0.88 -12.30
CA THR A 817 6.43 2.35 -12.32
C THR A 817 5.41 3.00 -11.38
N ASN A 818 4.53 2.21 -10.71
CA ASN A 818 3.39 2.72 -9.95
C ASN A 818 3.25 2.09 -8.57
N PHE A 819 4.30 1.45 -8.08
CA PHE A 819 4.30 0.59 -6.91
C PHE A 819 3.61 1.23 -5.69
N ARG A 820 2.61 0.52 -5.18
CA ARG A 820 1.83 0.85 -3.96
C ARG A 820 1.39 2.31 -3.87
N ALA A 821 1.08 2.93 -5.02
CA ALA A 821 0.63 4.32 -5.14
C ALA A 821 1.54 5.39 -4.52
N PHE A 822 2.68 5.07 -3.90
CA PHE A 822 3.62 6.06 -3.35
C PHE A 822 4.87 6.32 -4.22
N TRP A 823 5.04 5.56 -5.32
CA TRP A 823 6.13 5.79 -6.29
C TRP A 823 5.79 6.90 -7.28
N TYR A 824 5.67 8.14 -6.77
CA TYR A 824 5.35 9.32 -7.58
C TYR A 824 6.42 9.66 -8.62
N GLY A 825 7.70 9.35 -8.35
CA GLY A 825 8.82 9.68 -9.20
C GLY A 825 8.83 8.98 -10.54
N THR A 826 8.16 7.82 -10.67
CA THR A 826 8.17 6.97 -11.87
C THR A 826 6.82 6.92 -12.60
N ASN A 827 5.74 7.48 -12.05
CA ASN A 827 4.43 7.49 -12.70
C ASN A 827 4.46 8.14 -14.09
N LYS A 828 5.33 9.14 -14.28
CA LYS A 828 5.48 9.86 -15.54
C LYS A 828 5.98 8.96 -16.67
N LEU A 829 6.73 7.89 -16.38
CA LEU A 829 7.16 6.93 -17.41
C LEU A 829 5.95 6.27 -18.11
N LEU A 830 4.94 5.83 -17.34
CA LEU A 830 3.71 5.29 -17.94
C LEU A 830 2.97 6.35 -18.74
N MET A 831 2.86 7.58 -18.23
CA MET A 831 2.19 8.66 -18.96
C MET A 831 2.93 9.04 -20.24
N ASN A 832 4.26 8.98 -20.24
CA ASN A 832 5.06 9.21 -21.43
C ASN A 832 4.86 8.08 -22.46
N ALA A 833 4.77 6.82 -22.03
CA ALA A 833 4.42 5.71 -22.91
C ALA A 833 3.04 5.90 -23.57
N ILE A 834 2.05 6.45 -22.84
CA ILE A 834 0.69 6.72 -23.31
C ILE A 834 0.67 7.92 -24.28
N PHE A 835 1.21 9.08 -23.90
CA PHE A 835 1.06 10.30 -24.69
C PHE A 835 2.08 10.44 -25.81
N PHE A 836 3.29 9.85 -25.64
CA PHE A 836 4.41 10.01 -26.56
C PHE A 836 4.89 8.69 -27.17
N GLY A 837 4.22 7.57 -26.88
CA GLY A 837 4.62 6.24 -27.36
C GLY A 837 4.80 6.17 -28.87
N GLN A 838 3.93 6.81 -29.65
CA GLN A 838 4.02 6.83 -31.11
C GLN A 838 5.23 7.62 -31.66
N MET A 839 5.84 8.45 -30.83
CA MET A 839 7.04 9.24 -31.18
C MET A 839 8.35 8.47 -30.96
N MET A 840 8.28 7.30 -30.28
CA MET A 840 9.42 6.46 -29.94
C MET A 840 9.82 5.53 -31.09
#